data_49ff7885358687783168cd758e5edff2
#
_entry.id   49ff7885358687783168cd758e5edff2
#
_cell.length_a   1.000
_cell.length_b   1.000
_cell.length_c   1.000
_cell.angle_alpha   90.00
_cell.angle_beta   90.00
_cell.angle_gamma   90.00
#
_symmetry.space_group_name_H-M   'P 1'
#
loop_
_entity.id
_entity.type
_entity.pdbx_description
1 polymer ?
#
loop_
_entity_poly.entity_id
_entity_poly.type
_entity_poly.pdbx_seq_one_letter_code
_entity_poly.pdbx_strand_id
1 'polypeptide(L)'
;MKFSYKFSNLLGTVYRKGELLFSPDGSSIISPVGNRITIFDLKNNKSMTLPVESRFNYVTIDISPNGSILVAINTDGEAHIISLISKVILHKYRFKGRPKRVKFSPDGKYFAVCKGGGVFVFNAPGLQTGNYNPFIMERAFHGATAETTCISWSFDSKLLAVGSKDTTIKIYSLQKWANLKWITLGGHSDVIVACFFENKDYDMYTISKNGRVCVWECTLEPDDWVEWQPPVKKGKSKDSESDSEDDIDTEKIIERTMKQQARIERKLLSGESDDLLENNEKEDAIEEENTTKKEIKMLGYKKLATFYLGNDLQKHYKEAKLTAAAYHQDTHILIIGFNVGSFYLYEMPHANLIHSLSISRQRISSIALNSIGDWIAIGCSHAGQLLVWEWQSETYVMKQQGHRTNMNCLAYSPDGQYIVTGGDDGKVKLWNTLSGFCTLTFYEHTSSISGVLFSHNRKFIASASLDGTIRAYDLARYRNFRTLTSPRPVQFSCLAIDASDEFLAAGGQDFFDVYLWSMKLGTLLEILSGHEGPVASLAFNPNPASTELVSASWDKTLKIWNAVENGSAHETIRLIADALCVTYKPNGEEIAVATLDGQITFFECKTARQTGFIEGRNDLGAGRSKTDLITAKKNLQGKAFTTLCYSADGTCILAGGRSKNVCIYNVQESILLKKYEITQNRSLDGVDDVINRKYMSEFGNRALIEHREGGNNISLRLPGVRSGDKASRRVKPEVRVLCLQFSPTGQAWAAATTEGLLIYSLDIGLMFDPFQLELGVTPDTVKKTLVERDYAKALMMALKLNEKLLTQQVIEAIPYKEIELTTTSIPDIYVEKLLKFIASELESTKHIHFYLLWIEIILTKHGSRINTALQMPVLLLLQKNMQKKYDDLSRICDFNEYTISYILRIGELKSAKNISKYSAITMDDGFLSDASVEKMDTD
;
A
#
# COMPACT_ATOMS: atom_id res chain seq x y z
N MET A 1 6.46 -26.35 8.32
CA MET A 1 5.82 -25.01 8.04
C MET A 1 6.40 -24.41 6.78
N LYS A 2 5.56 -23.95 5.84
CA LYS A 2 6.03 -23.18 4.69
C LYS A 2 6.11 -21.71 5.13
N PHE A 3 7.32 -21.19 5.31
CA PHE A 3 7.58 -19.78 5.69
C PHE A 3 7.37 -18.83 4.50
N SER A 4 6.20 -18.89 3.86
CA SER A 4 5.86 -18.04 2.72
C SER A 4 4.94 -16.89 3.14
N TYR A 5 5.43 -16.09 4.09
CA TYR A 5 4.70 -14.89 4.48
C TYR A 5 4.66 -13.88 3.32
N LYS A 6 3.51 -13.29 3.11
CA LYS A 6 3.29 -12.21 2.14
C LYS A 6 2.85 -10.96 2.89
N PHE A 7 3.13 -9.79 2.33
CA PHE A 7 2.60 -8.55 2.86
C PHE A 7 1.07 -8.58 2.85
N SER A 8 0.48 -8.31 4.00
CA SER A 8 -0.97 -8.32 4.21
C SER A 8 -1.54 -6.89 4.35
N ASN A 9 -1.04 -6.12 5.33
CA ASN A 9 -1.56 -4.78 5.59
C ASN A 9 -0.48 -3.86 6.19
N LEU A 10 -0.72 -2.55 6.08
CA LEU A 10 0.08 -1.50 6.71
C LEU A 10 -0.81 -0.74 7.69
N LEU A 11 -0.48 -0.80 8.96
CA LEU A 11 -1.12 -0.05 10.04
C LEU A 11 -0.19 1.05 10.57
N GLY A 12 -0.67 1.86 11.48
CA GLY A 12 0.17 2.86 12.15
C GLY A 12 0.39 4.14 11.38
N THR A 13 0.24 4.13 10.06
CA THR A 13 0.27 5.32 9.20
C THR A 13 -0.98 5.35 8.34
N VAL A 14 -1.68 6.48 8.37
CA VAL A 14 -2.99 6.62 7.70
C VAL A 14 -2.90 7.52 6.48
N TYR A 15 -2.14 8.60 6.60
CA TYR A 15 -1.94 9.56 5.53
C TYR A 15 -0.60 10.27 5.69
N ARG A 16 0.22 10.34 4.65
CA ARG A 16 1.49 11.09 4.68
C ARG A 16 1.48 12.32 3.78
N LYS A 17 1.20 12.15 2.51
CA LYS A 17 1.14 13.24 1.52
C LYS A 17 0.57 12.68 0.22
N GLY A 18 -0.12 13.53 -0.53
CA GLY A 18 -0.72 13.20 -1.81
C GLY A 18 -2.19 13.61 -1.84
N GLU A 19 -2.88 13.28 -2.90
CA GLU A 19 -4.29 13.55 -3.06
C GLU A 19 -5.12 12.43 -2.45
N LEU A 20 -6.19 12.79 -1.76
CA LEU A 20 -7.21 11.86 -1.30
C LEU A 20 -8.28 11.74 -2.36
N LEU A 21 -8.81 10.54 -2.53
CA LEU A 21 -9.90 10.26 -3.45
C LEU A 21 -10.97 9.42 -2.77
N PHE A 22 -12.21 9.70 -3.10
CA PHE A 22 -13.30 8.74 -2.85
C PHE A 22 -13.41 7.77 -4.03
N SER A 23 -13.89 6.56 -3.76
CA SER A 23 -14.33 5.66 -4.81
C SER A 23 -15.56 6.25 -5.52
N PRO A 24 -15.85 5.90 -6.77
CA PRO A 24 -17.05 6.37 -7.47
C PRO A 24 -18.36 6.05 -6.71
N ASP A 25 -18.37 4.94 -5.97
CA ASP A 25 -19.49 4.53 -5.12
C ASP A 25 -19.64 5.38 -3.84
N GLY A 26 -18.70 6.28 -3.55
CA GLY A 26 -18.69 7.11 -2.35
C GLY A 26 -18.42 6.36 -1.04
N SER A 27 -18.29 5.03 -1.06
CA SER A 27 -18.19 4.18 0.14
C SER A 27 -16.79 4.02 0.70
N SER A 28 -15.76 4.27 -0.11
CA SER A 28 -14.37 4.02 0.24
C SER A 28 -13.48 5.23 -0.05
N ILE A 29 -12.44 5.39 0.77
CA ILE A 29 -11.41 6.42 0.56
C ILE A 29 -10.09 5.78 0.18
N ILE A 30 -9.47 6.30 -0.84
CA ILE A 30 -8.14 5.90 -1.30
C ILE A 30 -7.12 6.93 -0.82
N SER A 31 -6.20 6.49 0.01
CA SER A 31 -5.17 7.33 0.63
C SER A 31 -3.76 6.87 0.23
N PRO A 32 -2.91 7.74 -0.29
CA PRO A 32 -1.50 7.43 -0.49
C PRO A 32 -0.74 7.50 0.83
N VAL A 33 -0.19 6.38 1.25
CA VAL A 33 0.59 6.24 2.48
C VAL A 33 2.06 5.97 2.12
N GLY A 34 2.80 7.03 1.86
CA GLY A 34 4.19 6.93 1.42
C GLY A 34 4.30 6.27 0.04
N ASN A 35 4.98 5.13 -0.06
CA ASN A 35 5.16 4.36 -1.29
C ASN A 35 4.07 3.29 -1.51
N ARG A 36 3.06 3.23 -0.66
CA ARG A 36 1.92 2.31 -0.74
C ARG A 36 0.60 3.07 -0.76
N ILE A 37 -0.48 2.39 -1.11
CA ILE A 37 -1.83 2.95 -1.18
C ILE A 37 -2.74 2.13 -0.28
N THR A 38 -3.44 2.80 0.62
CA THR A 38 -4.41 2.19 1.54
C THR A 38 -5.82 2.63 1.16
N ILE A 39 -6.73 1.68 1.11
CA ILE A 39 -8.14 1.88 0.87
C ILE A 39 -8.86 1.71 2.21
N PHE A 40 -9.63 2.71 2.60
CA PHE A 40 -10.48 2.70 3.79
C PHE A 40 -11.93 2.54 3.35
N ASP A 41 -12.50 1.37 3.60
CA ASP A 41 -13.92 1.10 3.40
C ASP A 41 -14.69 1.64 4.62
N LEU A 42 -15.46 2.69 4.42
CA LEU A 42 -16.21 3.37 5.48
C LEU A 42 -17.47 2.60 5.85
N LYS A 43 -18.04 1.86 4.91
CA LYS A 43 -19.27 1.09 5.10
C LYS A 43 -19.05 -0.14 5.97
N ASN A 44 -17.94 -0.86 5.74
CA ASN A 44 -17.59 -2.07 6.46
C ASN A 44 -16.55 -1.85 7.56
N ASN A 45 -16.11 -0.62 7.75
CA ASN A 45 -15.05 -0.25 8.72
C ASN A 45 -13.79 -1.12 8.58
N LYS A 46 -13.29 -1.27 7.35
CA LYS A 46 -12.07 -2.03 7.04
C LYS A 46 -11.05 -1.16 6.31
N SER A 47 -9.79 -1.29 6.68
CA SER A 47 -8.68 -0.74 5.90
C SER A 47 -7.92 -1.87 5.22
N MET A 48 -7.56 -1.64 3.98
CA MET A 48 -6.79 -2.57 3.18
C MET A 48 -5.68 -1.82 2.44
N THR A 49 -4.45 -2.25 2.62
CA THR A 49 -3.34 -1.71 1.85
C THR A 49 -3.10 -2.58 0.61
N LEU A 50 -3.01 -1.94 -0.55
CA LEU A 50 -2.70 -2.66 -1.78
C LEU A 50 -1.31 -3.30 -1.69
N PRO A 51 -1.13 -4.55 -2.17
CA PRO A 51 0.16 -5.25 -2.15
C PRO A 51 1.14 -4.69 -3.19
N VAL A 52 0.91 -3.46 -3.62
CA VAL A 52 1.68 -2.74 -4.62
C VAL A 52 2.64 -1.79 -3.91
N GLU A 53 3.90 -1.84 -4.28
CA GLU A 53 4.95 -0.99 -3.72
C GLU A 53 5.66 -0.22 -4.82
N SER A 54 5.84 1.09 -4.60
CA SER A 54 6.64 1.96 -5.46
C SER A 54 8.05 2.15 -4.91
N ARG A 55 8.99 2.47 -5.78
CA ARG A 55 10.36 2.83 -5.36
C ARG A 55 10.44 4.20 -4.68
N PHE A 56 9.46 5.07 -4.89
CA PHE A 56 9.37 6.40 -4.32
C PHE A 56 7.95 6.67 -3.82
N ASN A 57 7.81 7.65 -2.95
CA ASN A 57 6.50 8.02 -2.42
C ASN A 57 5.56 8.52 -3.52
N TYR A 58 4.29 8.11 -3.47
CA TYR A 58 3.25 8.60 -4.36
C TYR A 58 2.92 10.07 -4.07
N VAL A 59 2.64 10.84 -5.12
CA VAL A 59 2.31 12.27 -5.05
C VAL A 59 0.89 12.52 -5.49
N THR A 60 0.50 11.94 -6.61
CA THR A 60 -0.83 12.12 -7.18
C THR A 60 -1.40 10.78 -7.59
N ILE A 61 -2.68 10.63 -7.32
CA ILE A 61 -3.47 9.46 -7.68
C ILE A 61 -4.78 9.93 -8.30
N ASP A 62 -5.32 9.16 -9.21
CA ASP A 62 -6.68 9.35 -9.69
C ASP A 62 -7.29 8.01 -10.09
N ILE A 63 -8.62 7.91 -9.98
CA ILE A 63 -9.39 6.69 -10.24
C ILE A 63 -10.23 6.87 -11.50
N SER A 64 -10.36 5.79 -12.27
CA SER A 64 -11.25 5.78 -13.42
C SER A 64 -12.72 5.91 -12.99
N PRO A 65 -13.60 6.53 -13.80
CA PRO A 65 -15.02 6.71 -13.44
C PRO A 65 -15.75 5.40 -13.13
N ASN A 66 -15.32 4.29 -13.73
CA ASN A 66 -15.87 2.94 -13.46
C ASN A 66 -15.28 2.27 -12.21
N GLY A 67 -14.38 2.91 -11.48
CA GLY A 67 -13.78 2.39 -10.25
C GLY A 67 -12.82 1.21 -10.38
N SER A 68 -12.52 0.75 -11.60
CA SER A 68 -11.71 -0.47 -11.82
C SER A 68 -10.20 -0.22 -11.84
N ILE A 69 -9.78 0.96 -12.27
CA ILE A 69 -8.39 1.31 -12.54
C ILE A 69 -7.98 2.55 -11.74
N LEU A 70 -6.81 2.48 -11.14
CA LEU A 70 -6.16 3.57 -10.43
C LEU A 70 -4.86 3.93 -11.14
N VAL A 71 -4.66 5.19 -11.46
CA VAL A 71 -3.36 5.73 -11.90
C VAL A 71 -2.68 6.42 -10.73
N ALA A 72 -1.49 5.96 -10.37
CA ALA A 72 -0.69 6.51 -9.28
C ALA A 72 0.69 6.90 -9.76
N ILE A 73 1.11 8.13 -9.48
CA ILE A 73 2.40 8.67 -9.92
C ILE A 73 3.24 9.03 -8.70
N ASN A 74 4.50 8.58 -8.71
CA ASN A 74 5.44 8.83 -7.64
C ASN A 74 6.27 10.11 -7.84
N THR A 75 7.09 10.47 -6.85
CA THR A 75 7.93 11.68 -6.87
C THR A 75 9.02 11.68 -7.96
N ASP A 76 9.41 10.52 -8.48
CA ASP A 76 10.42 10.37 -9.54
C ASP A 76 9.79 10.40 -10.95
N GLY A 77 8.46 10.46 -11.04
CA GLY A 77 7.73 10.48 -12.29
C GLY A 77 7.41 9.08 -12.84
N GLU A 78 7.56 8.02 -12.06
CA GLU A 78 7.09 6.69 -12.44
C GLU A 78 5.58 6.61 -12.16
N ALA A 79 4.80 6.30 -13.19
CA ALA A 79 3.37 6.08 -13.13
C ALA A 79 3.07 4.59 -13.13
N HIS A 80 2.19 4.17 -12.23
CA HIS A 80 1.66 2.82 -12.14
C HIS A 80 0.18 2.84 -12.50
N ILE A 81 -0.23 2.00 -13.43
CA ILE A 81 -1.63 1.66 -13.64
C ILE A 81 -1.93 0.42 -12.82
N ILE A 82 -2.81 0.56 -11.85
CA ILE A 82 -3.14 -0.46 -10.86
C ILE A 82 -4.59 -0.88 -11.08
N SER A 83 -4.84 -2.18 -11.20
CA SER A 83 -6.20 -2.71 -11.13
C SER A 83 -6.63 -2.83 -9.69
N LEU A 84 -7.76 -2.21 -9.32
CA LEU A 84 -8.34 -2.33 -7.99
C LEU A 84 -9.01 -3.69 -7.76
N ILE A 85 -9.44 -4.35 -8.83
CA ILE A 85 -10.06 -5.69 -8.77
C ILE A 85 -9.01 -6.76 -8.48
N SER A 86 -7.95 -6.83 -9.30
CA SER A 86 -6.87 -7.83 -9.14
C SER A 86 -5.79 -7.40 -8.14
N LYS A 87 -5.77 -6.12 -7.74
CA LYS A 87 -4.79 -5.53 -6.81
C LYS A 87 -3.34 -5.63 -7.28
N VAL A 88 -3.13 -5.62 -8.61
CA VAL A 88 -1.82 -5.78 -9.25
C VAL A 88 -1.53 -4.57 -10.13
N ILE A 89 -0.24 -4.26 -10.32
CA ILE A 89 0.20 -3.27 -11.30
C ILE A 89 0.04 -3.89 -12.69
N LEU A 90 -0.80 -3.28 -13.52
CA LEU A 90 -0.97 -3.68 -14.91
C LEU A 90 0.20 -3.17 -15.77
N HIS A 91 0.51 -1.88 -15.66
CA HIS A 91 1.54 -1.23 -16.46
C HIS A 91 2.33 -0.20 -15.66
N LYS A 92 3.59 0.00 -16.06
CA LYS A 92 4.49 1.02 -15.52
C LYS A 92 5.00 1.90 -16.65
N TYR A 93 4.97 3.21 -16.41
CA TYR A 93 5.49 4.20 -17.34
C TYR A 93 6.32 5.24 -16.60
N ARG A 94 7.39 5.74 -17.20
CA ARG A 94 8.23 6.77 -16.59
C ARG A 94 8.21 8.07 -17.38
N PHE A 95 7.64 9.10 -16.80
CA PHE A 95 7.66 10.45 -17.35
C PHE A 95 9.06 11.07 -17.22
N LYS A 96 9.52 11.78 -18.27
CA LYS A 96 10.71 12.63 -18.16
C LYS A 96 10.35 13.89 -17.36
N GLY A 97 10.60 13.93 -16.04
CA GLY A 97 10.27 15.02 -15.12
C GLY A 97 9.22 14.64 -14.08
N ARG A 98 8.84 15.57 -13.21
CA ARG A 98 7.95 15.33 -12.06
C ARG A 98 6.52 15.78 -12.38
N PRO A 99 5.58 14.86 -12.59
CA PRO A 99 4.17 15.19 -12.70
C PRO A 99 3.64 15.76 -11.37
N LYS A 100 2.69 16.70 -11.48
CA LYS A 100 2.06 17.35 -10.32
C LYS A 100 0.66 16.82 -10.04
N ARG A 101 -0.12 16.63 -11.10
CA ARG A 101 -1.51 16.17 -11.04
C ARG A 101 -1.83 15.22 -12.19
N VAL A 102 -2.73 14.30 -11.91
CA VAL A 102 -3.36 13.43 -12.90
C VAL A 102 -4.87 13.52 -12.71
N LYS A 103 -5.64 13.52 -13.81
CA LYS A 103 -7.11 13.47 -13.77
C LYS A 103 -7.64 12.69 -14.96
N PHE A 104 -8.55 11.73 -14.70
CA PHE A 104 -9.32 11.05 -15.72
C PHE A 104 -10.38 11.99 -16.29
N SER A 105 -10.71 11.78 -17.57
CA SER A 105 -11.89 12.40 -18.17
C SER A 105 -13.17 11.75 -17.62
N PRO A 106 -14.29 12.48 -17.51
CA PRO A 106 -15.56 11.91 -17.04
C PRO A 106 -16.08 10.74 -17.86
N ASP A 107 -15.79 10.71 -19.18
CA ASP A 107 -16.14 9.59 -20.06
C ASP A 107 -15.23 8.37 -19.91
N GLY A 108 -14.13 8.47 -19.14
CA GLY A 108 -13.18 7.40 -18.90
C GLY A 108 -12.28 7.05 -20.08
N LYS A 109 -12.34 7.78 -21.21
CA LYS A 109 -11.54 7.47 -22.40
C LYS A 109 -10.11 8.02 -22.33
N TYR A 110 -9.91 9.09 -21.58
CA TYR A 110 -8.63 9.79 -21.49
C TYR A 110 -8.22 10.04 -20.05
N PHE A 111 -6.94 10.27 -19.85
CA PHE A 111 -6.45 10.88 -18.62
C PHE A 111 -5.38 11.93 -18.94
N ALA A 112 -5.41 13.03 -18.21
CA ALA A 112 -4.50 14.16 -18.39
C ALA A 112 -3.47 14.22 -17.26
N VAL A 113 -2.22 14.51 -17.61
CA VAL A 113 -1.09 14.62 -16.68
C VAL A 113 -0.43 15.96 -16.79
N CYS A 114 -0.41 16.74 -15.70
CA CYS A 114 0.35 17.97 -15.59
C CYS A 114 1.82 17.71 -15.32
N LYS A 115 2.69 18.26 -16.17
CA LYS A 115 4.14 18.15 -16.04
C LYS A 115 4.84 19.41 -16.52
N GLY A 116 5.58 20.09 -15.63
CA GLY A 116 6.21 21.36 -15.97
C GLY A 116 5.18 22.39 -16.43
N GLY A 117 5.43 23.08 -17.53
CA GLY A 117 4.50 24.02 -18.16
C GLY A 117 3.55 23.38 -19.19
N GLY A 118 3.49 22.06 -19.29
CA GLY A 118 2.66 21.36 -20.27
C GLY A 118 1.68 20.38 -19.63
N VAL A 119 0.67 20.02 -20.41
CA VAL A 119 -0.30 18.97 -20.07
C VAL A 119 -0.30 17.93 -21.19
N PHE A 120 -0.20 16.69 -20.78
CA PHE A 120 -0.13 15.54 -21.68
C PHE A 120 -1.38 14.69 -21.47
N VAL A 121 -2.11 14.45 -22.55
CA VAL A 121 -3.32 13.62 -22.54
C VAL A 121 -3.01 12.28 -23.16
N PHE A 122 -3.38 11.23 -22.45
CA PHE A 122 -3.17 9.84 -22.84
C PHE A 122 -4.51 9.14 -22.96
N ASN A 123 -4.56 8.13 -23.83
CA ASN A 123 -5.70 7.21 -23.89
C ASN A 123 -5.75 6.40 -22.59
N ALA A 124 -6.91 6.34 -21.97
CA ALA A 124 -7.10 5.49 -20.80
C ALA A 124 -7.12 4.01 -21.22
N PRO A 125 -6.61 3.08 -20.40
CA PRO A 125 -6.72 1.67 -20.68
C PRO A 125 -8.20 1.28 -20.67
N GLY A 126 -8.69 0.84 -21.83
CA GLY A 126 -10.08 0.44 -22.04
C GLY A 126 -10.33 -1.01 -21.67
N LEU A 127 -11.59 -1.46 -21.86
CA LEU A 127 -12.02 -2.86 -21.67
C LEU A 127 -11.42 -3.81 -22.71
N GLN A 128 -10.81 -3.31 -23.77
CA GLN A 128 -10.20 -4.13 -24.82
C GLN A 128 -8.88 -4.72 -24.30
N THR A 129 -8.89 -6.02 -24.12
CA THR A 129 -7.71 -6.82 -23.81
C THR A 129 -6.81 -6.89 -25.08
N GLY A 130 -5.57 -6.42 -24.99
CA GLY A 130 -4.60 -6.54 -26.06
C GLY A 130 -3.73 -5.30 -26.32
N ASN A 131 -4.02 -4.16 -25.72
CA ASN A 131 -3.14 -2.99 -25.82
C ASN A 131 -1.89 -3.19 -24.96
N TYR A 132 -0.79 -3.56 -25.61
CA TYR A 132 0.52 -3.73 -24.95
C TYR A 132 1.11 -2.42 -24.39
N ASN A 133 0.65 -1.27 -24.88
CA ASN A 133 1.09 0.05 -24.39
C ASN A 133 -0.10 0.97 -24.15
N PRO A 134 -0.60 1.05 -22.89
CA PRO A 134 -1.74 1.90 -22.55
C PRO A 134 -1.37 3.39 -22.46
N PHE A 135 -0.08 3.75 -22.51
CA PHE A 135 0.37 5.15 -22.44
C PHE A 135 0.55 5.74 -23.86
N ILE A 136 -0.43 5.54 -24.72
CA ILE A 136 -0.49 6.21 -26.02
C ILE A 136 -0.88 7.66 -25.79
N MET A 137 0.03 8.57 -26.13
CA MET A 137 -0.22 10.00 -26.01
C MET A 137 -1.11 10.47 -27.17
N GLU A 138 -2.31 10.93 -26.84
CA GLU A 138 -3.23 11.50 -27.84
C GLU A 138 -2.82 12.92 -28.19
N ARG A 139 -2.57 13.77 -27.17
CA ARG A 139 -2.22 15.16 -27.39
C ARG A 139 -1.36 15.74 -26.28
N ALA A 140 -0.49 16.66 -26.64
CA ALA A 140 0.30 17.46 -25.72
C ALA A 140 -0.04 18.93 -25.90
N PHE A 141 -0.33 19.62 -24.80
CA PHE A 141 -0.61 21.05 -24.76
C PHE A 141 0.53 21.77 -24.04
N HIS A 142 1.13 22.74 -24.72
CA HIS A 142 2.15 23.60 -24.16
C HIS A 142 1.65 25.04 -24.23
N GLY A 143 1.82 25.79 -23.15
CA GLY A 143 1.33 27.17 -23.18
C GLY A 143 1.47 27.88 -21.84
N ALA A 144 1.62 27.17 -20.73
CA ALA A 144 1.91 27.79 -19.44
C ALA A 144 3.38 28.20 -19.37
N THR A 145 3.66 29.40 -18.90
CA THR A 145 5.02 29.92 -18.73
C THR A 145 5.69 29.38 -17.48
N ALA A 146 4.88 28.96 -16.49
CA ALA A 146 5.35 28.32 -15.26
C ALA A 146 4.75 26.92 -15.08
N GLU A 147 5.08 26.25 -13.98
CA GLU A 147 4.58 24.92 -13.67
C GLU A 147 3.05 24.90 -13.53
N THR A 148 2.41 23.93 -14.16
CA THR A 148 0.99 23.65 -14.03
C THR A 148 0.66 23.07 -12.65
N THR A 149 -0.45 23.50 -12.04
CA THR A 149 -0.81 23.16 -10.65
C THR A 149 -2.08 22.35 -10.52
N CYS A 150 -3.08 22.58 -11.36
CA CYS A 150 -4.37 21.90 -11.31
C CYS A 150 -4.91 21.60 -12.71
N ILE A 151 -5.79 20.60 -12.77
CA ILE A 151 -6.51 20.16 -13.98
C ILE A 151 -7.97 19.97 -13.60
N SER A 152 -8.87 20.36 -14.49
CA SER A 152 -10.30 20.03 -14.45
C SER A 152 -10.81 19.75 -15.85
N TRP A 153 -11.64 18.72 -15.97
CA TRP A 153 -12.38 18.40 -17.19
C TRP A 153 -13.79 18.96 -17.11
N SER A 154 -14.35 19.34 -18.27
CA SER A 154 -15.79 19.62 -18.38
C SER A 154 -16.59 18.31 -18.25
N PHE A 155 -17.88 18.41 -17.92
CA PHE A 155 -18.78 17.27 -17.75
C PHE A 155 -18.87 16.37 -18.98
N ASP A 156 -18.75 16.92 -20.18
CA ASP A 156 -18.79 16.22 -21.47
C ASP A 156 -17.41 15.83 -22.03
N SER A 157 -16.34 16.01 -21.25
CA SER A 157 -14.95 15.72 -21.65
C SER A 157 -14.41 16.51 -22.85
N LYS A 158 -15.13 17.53 -23.35
CA LYS A 158 -14.70 18.35 -24.49
C LYS A 158 -13.65 19.38 -24.12
N LEU A 159 -13.77 19.99 -22.94
CA LEU A 159 -12.88 21.04 -22.46
C LEU A 159 -12.00 20.57 -21.30
N LEU A 160 -10.78 21.10 -21.29
CA LEU A 160 -9.77 20.85 -20.24
C LEU A 160 -9.24 22.20 -19.73
N ALA A 161 -9.55 22.55 -18.49
CA ALA A 161 -9.00 23.73 -17.82
C ALA A 161 -7.74 23.38 -17.05
N VAL A 162 -6.69 24.19 -17.23
CA VAL A 162 -5.38 23.99 -16.60
C VAL A 162 -4.93 25.27 -15.93
N GLY A 163 -4.80 25.23 -14.62
CA GLY A 163 -4.24 26.34 -13.83
C GLY A 163 -2.73 26.18 -13.65
N SER A 164 -2.03 27.30 -13.57
CA SER A 164 -0.58 27.32 -13.43
C SER A 164 -0.09 28.29 -12.35
N LYS A 165 1.20 28.23 -12.05
CA LYS A 165 1.86 29.17 -11.12
C LYS A 165 2.02 30.57 -11.68
N ASP A 166 1.83 30.74 -12.98
CA ASP A 166 1.85 32.05 -13.66
C ASP A 166 0.58 32.88 -13.45
N THR A 167 -0.30 32.46 -12.53
CA THR A 167 -1.58 33.09 -12.18
C THR A 167 -2.63 33.07 -13.29
N THR A 168 -2.40 32.31 -14.37
CA THR A 168 -3.31 32.17 -15.49
C THR A 168 -3.91 30.76 -15.57
N ILE A 169 -5.11 30.68 -16.17
CA ILE A 169 -5.79 29.45 -16.49
C ILE A 169 -5.93 29.36 -18.00
N LYS A 170 -5.60 28.20 -18.55
CA LYS A 170 -5.71 27.93 -19.98
C LYS A 170 -6.72 26.85 -20.23
N ILE A 171 -7.53 27.05 -21.24
CA ILE A 171 -8.58 26.13 -21.65
C ILE A 171 -8.18 25.50 -22.97
N TYR A 172 -8.19 24.17 -23.01
CA TYR A 172 -7.83 23.35 -24.16
C TYR A 172 -8.97 22.40 -24.52
N SER A 173 -8.97 21.91 -25.77
CA SER A 173 -9.82 20.80 -26.20
C SER A 173 -9.01 19.76 -26.98
N LEU A 174 -9.40 18.50 -26.83
CA LEU A 174 -8.82 17.40 -27.60
C LEU A 174 -9.23 17.43 -29.06
N GLN A 175 -10.50 17.74 -29.33
CA GLN A 175 -11.04 17.87 -30.65
C GLN A 175 -10.84 19.29 -31.19
N LYS A 176 -10.82 19.43 -32.51
CA LYS A 176 -10.78 20.73 -33.15
C LYS A 176 -12.22 21.22 -33.36
N TRP A 177 -12.55 22.30 -32.70
CA TRP A 177 -13.86 22.97 -32.83
C TRP A 177 -13.69 24.31 -33.57
N ALA A 178 -14.67 24.64 -34.39
CA ALA A 178 -14.69 25.93 -35.07
C ALA A 178 -14.91 27.10 -34.12
N ASN A 179 -15.60 26.83 -33.01
CA ASN A 179 -15.96 27.78 -31.95
C ASN A 179 -14.81 28.09 -30.97
N LEU A 180 -13.71 27.28 -30.99
CA LEU A 180 -12.66 27.39 -30.00
C LEU A 180 -11.44 28.14 -30.53
N LYS A 181 -11.15 29.31 -29.95
CA LYS A 181 -9.83 29.96 -30.01
C LYS A 181 -9.08 29.73 -28.70
N TRP A 182 -7.78 29.97 -28.71
CA TRP A 182 -6.95 29.94 -27.51
C TRP A 182 -7.50 30.87 -26.44
N ILE A 183 -7.90 30.29 -25.30
CA ILE A 183 -8.45 31.09 -24.18
C ILE A 183 -7.47 31.04 -23.03
N THR A 184 -7.11 32.21 -22.55
CA THR A 184 -6.31 32.38 -21.34
C THR A 184 -7.09 33.30 -20.40
N LEU A 185 -7.42 32.79 -19.21
CA LEU A 185 -8.10 33.52 -18.18
C LEU A 185 -7.08 34.05 -17.19
N GLY A 186 -7.09 35.33 -16.96
CA GLY A 186 -6.29 36.08 -15.99
C GLY A 186 -7.15 36.59 -14.85
N GLY A 187 -6.57 37.35 -13.94
CA GLY A 187 -7.30 38.04 -12.88
C GLY A 187 -7.00 37.57 -11.48
N HIS A 188 -6.11 36.60 -11.34
CA HIS A 188 -5.52 36.20 -10.06
C HIS A 188 -4.16 36.84 -9.84
N SER A 189 -3.83 37.11 -8.57
CA SER A 189 -2.56 37.74 -8.15
C SER A 189 -1.60 36.74 -7.51
N ASP A 190 -2.05 35.48 -7.27
CA ASP A 190 -1.23 34.42 -6.65
C ASP A 190 -1.50 33.12 -7.40
N VAL A 191 -0.71 32.10 -7.09
CA VAL A 191 -0.73 30.77 -7.67
C VAL A 191 -2.14 30.16 -7.63
N ILE A 192 -2.58 29.58 -8.74
CA ILE A 192 -3.86 28.89 -8.82
C ILE A 192 -3.76 27.55 -8.12
N VAL A 193 -4.68 27.27 -7.19
CA VAL A 193 -4.74 26.04 -6.41
C VAL A 193 -5.70 25.04 -7.05
N ALA A 194 -6.86 25.50 -7.51
CA ALA A 194 -7.89 24.67 -8.11
C ALA A 194 -8.70 25.43 -9.17
N CYS A 195 -9.25 24.69 -10.10
CA CYS A 195 -10.28 25.13 -11.05
C CYS A 195 -11.34 24.04 -11.14
N PHE A 196 -12.61 24.43 -11.29
CA PHE A 196 -13.76 23.52 -11.34
C PHE A 196 -14.74 24.01 -12.39
N PHE A 197 -15.26 23.10 -13.20
CA PHE A 197 -16.39 23.36 -14.09
C PHE A 197 -17.70 23.07 -13.35
N GLU A 198 -18.77 23.76 -13.74
CA GLU A 198 -20.12 23.48 -13.30
C GLU A 198 -20.68 22.21 -13.98
N ASN A 199 -21.74 21.64 -13.41
CA ASN A 199 -22.43 20.51 -14.02
C ASN A 199 -23.42 21.02 -15.08
N LYS A 200 -23.43 20.39 -16.25
CA LYS A 200 -24.26 20.72 -17.44
C LYS A 200 -23.94 22.05 -18.15
N ASP A 201 -23.13 22.91 -17.57
CA ASP A 201 -22.70 24.18 -18.14
C ASP A 201 -21.16 24.26 -18.21
N TYR A 202 -20.65 25.22 -19.00
CA TYR A 202 -19.20 25.46 -19.07
C TYR A 202 -18.76 26.59 -18.13
N ASP A 203 -19.62 27.00 -17.21
CA ASP A 203 -19.25 27.93 -16.17
C ASP A 203 -18.15 27.38 -15.28
N MET A 204 -17.31 28.24 -14.78
CA MET A 204 -16.10 27.80 -14.10
C MET A 204 -15.79 28.61 -12.85
N TYR A 205 -15.36 27.93 -11.81
CA TYR A 205 -14.79 28.51 -10.58
C TYR A 205 -13.29 28.35 -10.56
N THR A 206 -12.57 29.41 -10.27
CA THR A 206 -11.12 29.42 -10.20
C THR A 206 -10.63 29.99 -8.90
N ILE A 207 -9.69 29.30 -8.22
CA ILE A 207 -9.30 29.57 -6.84
C ILE A 207 -7.80 29.73 -6.75
N SER A 208 -7.35 30.86 -6.16
CA SER A 208 -5.94 31.12 -5.92
C SER A 208 -5.55 30.95 -4.45
N LYS A 209 -4.26 30.85 -4.20
CA LYS A 209 -3.67 30.57 -2.90
C LYS A 209 -3.94 31.65 -1.84
N ASN A 210 -4.20 32.85 -2.24
CA ASN A 210 -4.59 33.96 -1.36
C ASN A 210 -6.08 33.98 -0.98
N GLY A 211 -6.86 32.95 -1.39
CA GLY A 211 -8.29 32.83 -1.11
C GLY A 211 -9.20 33.61 -2.09
N ARG A 212 -8.63 34.16 -3.17
CA ARG A 212 -9.43 34.82 -4.20
C ARG A 212 -10.08 33.77 -5.10
N VAL A 213 -11.41 33.86 -5.22
CA VAL A 213 -12.25 33.06 -6.11
C VAL A 213 -12.82 33.95 -7.19
N CYS A 214 -12.68 33.52 -8.45
CA CYS A 214 -13.34 34.20 -9.59
C CYS A 214 -14.37 33.23 -10.17
N VAL A 215 -15.55 33.73 -10.42
CA VAL A 215 -16.66 33.08 -11.10
C VAL A 215 -16.66 33.54 -12.55
N TRP A 216 -16.68 32.59 -13.46
CA TRP A 216 -16.64 32.82 -14.89
C TRP A 216 -17.87 32.23 -15.55
N GLU A 217 -18.60 33.04 -16.29
CA GLU A 217 -19.75 32.67 -17.10
C GLU A 217 -19.29 32.39 -18.54
N CYS A 218 -19.73 31.31 -19.10
CA CYS A 218 -19.44 30.92 -20.47
C CYS A 218 -20.44 31.51 -21.45
N THR A 219 -19.98 31.97 -22.59
CA THR A 219 -20.86 32.53 -23.65
C THR A 219 -21.44 31.46 -24.58
N LEU A 220 -20.95 30.21 -24.50
CA LEU A 220 -21.34 29.11 -25.37
C LEU A 220 -22.17 28.09 -24.59
N GLU A 221 -23.30 27.67 -25.13
CA GLU A 221 -24.14 26.62 -24.61
C GLU A 221 -23.63 25.21 -25.06
N PRO A 222 -23.90 24.12 -24.31
CA PRO A 222 -23.42 22.80 -24.67
C PRO A 222 -23.83 22.26 -26.05
N ASP A 223 -24.92 22.76 -26.61
CA ASP A 223 -25.47 22.35 -27.91
C ASP A 223 -24.93 23.15 -29.11
N ASP A 224 -24.22 24.27 -28.86
CA ASP A 224 -23.75 25.20 -29.91
C ASP A 224 -22.41 24.79 -30.54
N TRP A 225 -21.86 23.59 -30.25
CA TRP A 225 -20.57 23.15 -30.79
C TRP A 225 -20.63 22.86 -32.29
N VAL A 226 -19.71 23.43 -33.07
CA VAL A 226 -19.54 23.20 -34.49
C VAL A 226 -18.17 22.54 -34.74
N GLU A 227 -18.17 21.37 -35.35
CA GLU A 227 -16.96 20.70 -35.73
C GLU A 227 -16.16 21.49 -36.76
N TRP A 228 -14.84 21.59 -36.55
CA TRP A 228 -13.96 22.25 -37.49
C TRP A 228 -13.81 21.35 -38.73
N GLN A 229 -14.28 21.85 -39.85
CA GLN A 229 -14.08 21.23 -41.14
C GLN A 229 -12.84 21.86 -41.83
N PRO A 230 -11.89 21.09 -42.34
CA PRO A 230 -10.78 21.63 -43.10
C PRO A 230 -11.30 22.39 -44.32
N PRO A 231 -10.77 23.60 -44.62
CA PRO A 231 -11.22 24.35 -45.75
C PRO A 231 -11.02 23.51 -47.05
N VAL A 232 -12.11 23.29 -47.75
CA VAL A 232 -12.11 22.58 -49.04
C VAL A 232 -11.19 23.35 -49.97
N LYS A 233 -10.03 22.77 -50.29
CA LYS A 233 -9.16 23.31 -51.33
C LYS A 233 -9.97 23.32 -52.62
N LYS A 234 -10.40 24.51 -53.11
CA LYS A 234 -10.97 24.64 -54.45
C LYS A 234 -9.96 24.12 -55.44
N GLY A 235 -10.25 22.95 -55.99
CA GLY A 235 -9.40 22.26 -56.95
C GLY A 235 -9.24 23.10 -58.21
N LYS A 236 -8.01 23.38 -58.57
CA LYS A 236 -7.68 23.62 -59.95
C LYS A 236 -7.68 22.29 -60.65
N SER A 237 -8.66 22.09 -61.53
CA SER A 237 -8.70 20.98 -62.45
C SER A 237 -7.43 21.00 -63.32
N LYS A 238 -6.70 19.93 -63.32
CA LYS A 238 -5.90 19.42 -64.40
C LYS A 238 -5.75 17.94 -64.26
N ASP A 239 -6.24 17.29 -65.26
CA ASP A 239 -6.10 15.89 -65.56
C ASP A 239 -4.63 15.43 -65.65
N SER A 240 -4.32 14.35 -65.04
CA SER A 240 -3.51 13.25 -65.53
C SER A 240 -3.12 12.26 -64.42
N GLU A 241 -3.38 11.03 -64.79
CA GLU A 241 -3.05 9.82 -64.05
C GLU A 241 -1.55 9.68 -63.79
N SER A 242 -1.16 9.23 -62.58
CA SER A 242 -0.18 8.15 -62.39
C SER A 242 0.03 7.86 -60.90
N ASP A 243 -0.07 6.59 -60.59
CA ASP A 243 0.27 5.95 -59.32
C ASP A 243 1.71 6.23 -58.89
N SER A 244 1.93 6.62 -57.63
CA SER A 244 3.12 6.22 -56.88
C SER A 244 2.92 6.54 -55.38
N GLU A 245 3.15 5.53 -54.57
CA GLU A 245 3.29 5.57 -53.13
C GLU A 245 4.36 6.60 -52.73
N ASP A 246 4.00 7.61 -51.97
CA ASP A 246 4.95 8.58 -51.44
C ASP A 246 5.11 8.40 -49.92
N ASP A 247 6.29 7.93 -49.56
CA ASP A 247 6.90 7.99 -48.21
C ASP A 247 6.85 9.43 -47.68
N ILE A 248 6.30 9.58 -46.48
CA ILE A 248 6.22 10.88 -45.79
C ILE A 248 7.62 11.25 -45.30
N ASP A 249 8.27 12.12 -46.03
CA ASP A 249 9.58 12.74 -45.75
C ASP A 249 9.52 13.54 -44.42
N THR A 250 9.83 12.90 -43.33
CA THR A 250 9.98 13.53 -42.00
C THR A 250 11.14 14.52 -41.94
N GLU A 251 12.12 14.41 -42.85
CA GLU A 251 13.26 15.35 -42.93
C GLU A 251 12.87 16.75 -43.40
N LYS A 252 11.91 16.87 -44.32
CA LYS A 252 11.45 18.18 -44.82
C LYS A 252 10.64 18.99 -43.77
N ILE A 253 10.04 18.32 -42.83
CA ILE A 253 9.33 18.97 -41.72
C ILE A 253 10.34 19.53 -40.71
N ILE A 254 11.41 18.81 -40.43
CA ILE A 254 12.49 19.23 -39.54
C ILE A 254 13.26 20.42 -40.13
N GLU A 255 13.51 20.42 -41.42
CA GLU A 255 14.20 21.52 -42.09
C GLU A 255 13.37 22.82 -42.14
N ARG A 256 12.04 22.73 -42.24
CA ARG A 256 11.13 23.89 -42.19
C ARG A 256 11.02 24.48 -40.77
N THR A 257 11.05 23.65 -39.73
CA THR A 257 11.05 24.12 -38.35
C THR A 257 12.39 24.77 -37.97
N MET A 258 13.52 24.26 -38.44
CA MET A 258 14.84 24.89 -38.23
C MET A 258 14.97 26.23 -38.98
N LYS A 259 14.44 26.34 -40.20
CA LYS A 259 14.43 27.62 -40.95
C LYS A 259 13.50 28.65 -40.31
N GLN A 260 12.42 28.26 -39.65
CA GLN A 260 11.58 29.18 -38.89
C GLN A 260 12.25 29.64 -37.57
N GLN A 261 12.95 28.78 -36.88
CA GLN A 261 13.72 29.18 -35.69
C GLN A 261 14.86 30.15 -36.02
N ALA A 262 15.59 29.89 -37.11
CA ALA A 262 16.65 30.76 -37.58
C ALA A 262 16.15 32.15 -38.04
N ARG A 263 14.88 32.23 -38.56
CA ARG A 263 14.22 33.50 -38.87
C ARG A 263 13.80 34.30 -37.66
N ILE A 264 13.37 33.63 -36.60
CA ILE A 264 12.99 34.26 -35.32
C ILE A 264 14.26 34.78 -34.60
N GLU A 265 15.36 34.03 -34.62
CA GLU A 265 16.66 34.47 -34.06
C GLU A 265 17.27 35.64 -34.82
N ARG A 266 17.12 35.69 -36.17
CA ARG A 266 17.55 36.86 -36.93
C ARG A 266 16.72 38.11 -36.66
N LYS A 267 15.42 37.98 -36.39
CA LYS A 267 14.54 39.11 -36.01
C LYS A 267 14.79 39.61 -34.59
N LEU A 268 15.36 38.79 -33.70
CA LEU A 268 15.74 39.19 -32.34
C LEU A 268 17.11 39.86 -32.29
N LEU A 269 17.93 39.72 -33.34
CA LEU A 269 19.27 40.31 -33.45
C LEU A 269 19.31 41.62 -34.25
N SER A 270 18.28 41.95 -35.05
CA SER A 270 18.12 43.23 -35.69
C SER A 270 17.03 44.02 -34.98
N GLY A 271 17.44 44.75 -33.90
CA GLY A 271 16.58 45.72 -33.26
C GLY A 271 16.31 46.86 -34.16
N GLU A 272 15.21 46.84 -34.88
CA GLU A 272 14.62 47.99 -35.56
C GLU A 272 13.13 48.05 -35.24
N SER A 273 12.81 49.10 -34.48
CA SER A 273 11.52 49.75 -34.36
C SER A 273 11.31 50.57 -35.60
N ASP A 274 10.15 50.47 -36.23
CA ASP A 274 9.47 51.59 -36.85
C ASP A 274 8.06 51.21 -37.33
N ASP A 275 7.13 51.87 -36.74
CA ASP A 275 6.15 52.87 -37.16
C ASP A 275 5.31 52.57 -38.42
N LEU A 276 3.99 52.48 -38.11
CA LEU A 276 2.84 53.25 -38.65
C LEU A 276 2.84 53.63 -40.14
N LEU A 277 1.71 53.32 -40.68
CA LEU A 277 0.88 54.10 -41.62
C LEU A 277 0.46 53.41 -42.93
N GLU A 278 -0.86 53.39 -43.10
CA GLU A 278 -1.66 53.60 -44.30
C GLU A 278 -1.65 52.50 -45.38
N ASN A 279 -2.84 51.90 -45.53
CA ASN A 279 -3.65 52.29 -46.70
C ASN A 279 -5.04 51.69 -46.65
N ASN A 280 -5.99 52.59 -46.53
CA ASN A 280 -7.35 52.48 -47.03
C ASN A 280 -7.33 52.24 -48.54
N GLU A 281 -8.42 51.74 -49.05
CA GLU A 281 -8.90 51.60 -50.41
C GLU A 281 -8.84 50.21 -51.02
N LYS A 282 -9.93 49.53 -50.80
CA LYS A 282 -10.78 48.95 -51.84
C LYS A 282 -12.02 48.36 -51.22
N GLU A 283 -12.97 49.25 -50.88
CA GLU A 283 -14.39 49.00 -51.02
C GLU A 283 -14.66 49.01 -52.51
N ASP A 284 -15.28 47.96 -52.99
CA ASP A 284 -16.37 47.88 -53.92
C ASP A 284 -16.40 46.54 -54.62
N ALA A 285 -17.63 46.04 -54.68
CA ALA A 285 -18.11 44.90 -55.48
C ALA A 285 -17.88 43.49 -54.86
N ILE A 286 -18.85 43.06 -54.11
CA ILE A 286 -19.74 41.94 -54.40
C ILE A 286 -20.80 41.86 -53.32
N GLU A 287 -21.89 42.58 -53.51
CA GLU A 287 -23.20 42.21 -52.98
C GLU A 287 -23.73 41.06 -53.81
N GLU A 288 -24.45 40.18 -53.13
CA GLU A 288 -25.23 39.03 -53.62
C GLU A 288 -24.55 37.66 -53.47
N GLU A 289 -24.61 37.15 -52.25
CA GLU A 289 -25.07 35.80 -51.93
C GLU A 289 -25.27 35.71 -50.41
N ASN A 290 -26.39 36.31 -49.95
CA ASN A 290 -26.92 36.02 -48.62
C ASN A 290 -27.61 34.65 -48.61
N THR A 291 -26.84 33.61 -48.36
CA THR A 291 -27.32 32.38 -47.76
C THR A 291 -26.77 32.28 -46.35
N THR A 292 -27.60 32.62 -45.37
CA THR A 292 -27.57 32.30 -43.93
C THR A 292 -26.27 31.64 -43.43
N LYS A 293 -25.18 32.36 -43.29
CA LYS A 293 -24.13 32.02 -42.36
C LYS A 293 -24.65 32.23 -40.96
N LYS A 294 -25.10 31.16 -40.28
CA LYS A 294 -25.25 31.21 -38.82
C LYS A 294 -23.94 31.76 -38.28
N GLU A 295 -23.96 32.92 -37.66
CA GLU A 295 -22.79 33.44 -36.92
C GLU A 295 -22.38 32.40 -35.91
N ILE A 296 -21.16 31.85 -36.10
CA ILE A 296 -20.60 30.83 -35.18
C ILE A 296 -20.29 31.55 -33.87
N LYS A 297 -21.09 31.31 -32.81
CA LYS A 297 -20.79 31.83 -31.48
C LYS A 297 -19.43 31.30 -31.06
N MET A 298 -18.52 32.17 -30.71
CA MET A 298 -17.18 31.79 -30.21
C MET A 298 -17.19 31.55 -28.72
N LEU A 299 -16.47 30.55 -28.27
CA LEU A 299 -16.26 30.32 -26.83
C LEU A 299 -15.53 31.51 -26.22
N GLY A 300 -16.18 32.14 -25.26
CA GLY A 300 -15.66 33.25 -24.48
C GLY A 300 -16.05 33.12 -23.02
N TYR A 301 -15.26 33.69 -22.15
CA TYR A 301 -15.53 33.69 -20.71
C TYR A 301 -15.61 35.14 -20.22
N LYS A 302 -16.70 35.47 -19.56
CA LYS A 302 -16.92 36.72 -18.90
C LYS A 302 -16.79 36.53 -17.39
N LYS A 303 -16.02 37.37 -16.74
CA LYS A 303 -15.90 37.36 -15.30
C LYS A 303 -17.14 37.94 -14.66
N LEU A 304 -17.92 37.11 -13.97
CA LEU A 304 -19.17 37.53 -13.32
C LEU A 304 -18.89 38.18 -11.95
N ALA A 305 -18.17 37.48 -11.09
CA ALA A 305 -17.93 37.93 -9.72
C ALA A 305 -16.51 37.57 -9.22
N THR A 306 -16.09 38.25 -8.16
CA THR A 306 -14.85 37.95 -7.44
C THR A 306 -15.09 37.99 -5.95
N PHE A 307 -14.77 36.90 -5.27
CA PHE A 307 -14.89 36.79 -3.83
C PHE A 307 -13.50 36.56 -3.19
N TYR A 308 -13.35 37.00 -1.95
CA TYR A 308 -12.20 36.70 -1.13
C TYR A 308 -12.66 35.84 0.04
N LEU A 309 -12.34 34.53 0.00
CA LEU A 309 -12.76 33.57 0.99
C LEU A 309 -11.74 33.51 2.13
N GLY A 310 -12.22 33.32 3.36
CA GLY A 310 -11.38 33.24 4.54
C GLY A 310 -10.76 34.55 5.03
N ASN A 311 -11.33 35.69 4.68
CA ASN A 311 -10.86 37.00 5.14
C ASN A 311 -10.81 37.13 6.67
N ASP A 312 -11.74 36.51 7.40
CA ASP A 312 -11.76 36.52 8.85
C ASP A 312 -10.57 35.78 9.45
N LEU A 313 -10.18 34.70 8.81
CA LEU A 313 -9.00 33.94 9.21
C LEU A 313 -7.70 34.71 8.95
N GLN A 314 -7.63 35.46 7.85
CA GLN A 314 -6.47 36.27 7.51
C GLN A 314 -6.32 37.48 8.45
N LYS A 315 -7.43 38.01 9.02
CA LYS A 315 -7.39 39.05 10.06
C LYS A 315 -6.71 38.55 11.33
N HIS A 316 -6.97 37.28 11.70
CA HIS A 316 -6.39 36.64 12.90
C HIS A 316 -4.99 36.04 12.65
N TYR A 317 -4.77 35.48 11.47
CA TYR A 317 -3.52 34.83 11.07
C TYR A 317 -3.00 35.41 9.74
N LYS A 318 -2.09 36.36 9.80
CA LYS A 318 -1.49 37.04 8.62
C LYS A 318 -0.83 36.09 7.60
N GLU A 319 -0.44 34.86 8.03
CA GLU A 319 0.18 33.85 7.17
C GLU A 319 -0.80 32.78 6.66
N ALA A 320 -2.11 32.94 6.88
CA ALA A 320 -3.10 31.97 6.42
C ALA A 320 -3.13 31.95 4.88
N LYS A 321 -2.83 30.79 4.32
CA LYS A 321 -2.83 30.53 2.87
C LYS A 321 -3.68 29.31 2.55
N LEU A 322 -4.48 29.42 1.50
CA LEU A 322 -5.27 28.30 1.00
C LEU A 322 -4.34 27.22 0.43
N THR A 323 -4.59 25.97 0.80
CA THR A 323 -3.74 24.83 0.45
C THR A 323 -4.42 23.74 -0.35
N ALA A 324 -5.72 23.54 -0.15
CA ALA A 324 -6.53 22.56 -0.84
C ALA A 324 -7.95 23.10 -1.05
N ALA A 325 -8.59 22.68 -2.13
CA ALA A 325 -9.98 22.96 -2.41
C ALA A 325 -10.63 21.76 -3.11
N ALA A 326 -11.92 21.55 -2.85
CA ALA A 326 -12.75 20.55 -3.52
C ALA A 326 -14.13 21.17 -3.77
N TYR A 327 -14.75 20.79 -4.87
CA TYR A 327 -16.07 21.28 -5.27
C TYR A 327 -16.95 20.10 -5.66
N HIS A 328 -18.19 20.11 -5.19
CA HIS A 328 -19.21 19.14 -5.58
C HIS A 328 -20.21 19.81 -6.52
N GLN A 329 -20.33 19.26 -7.73
CA GLN A 329 -21.08 19.87 -8.82
C GLN A 329 -22.60 19.87 -8.59
N ASP A 330 -23.15 18.78 -8.00
CA ASP A 330 -24.61 18.63 -7.85
C ASP A 330 -25.18 19.43 -6.66
N THR A 331 -24.39 19.58 -5.58
CA THR A 331 -24.82 20.32 -4.38
C THR A 331 -24.31 21.76 -4.35
N HIS A 332 -23.52 22.17 -5.33
CA HIS A 332 -22.87 23.50 -5.43
C HIS A 332 -22.04 23.91 -4.21
N ILE A 333 -21.50 22.91 -3.46
CA ILE A 333 -20.70 23.13 -2.26
C ILE A 333 -19.21 23.19 -2.59
N LEU A 334 -18.60 24.31 -2.24
CA LEU A 334 -17.16 24.53 -2.32
C LEU A 334 -16.53 24.39 -0.93
N ILE A 335 -15.54 23.54 -0.80
CA ILE A 335 -14.78 23.37 0.43
C ILE A 335 -13.35 23.83 0.22
N ILE A 336 -12.88 24.68 1.13
CA ILE A 336 -11.52 25.21 1.09
C ILE A 336 -10.79 24.92 2.40
N GLY A 337 -9.54 24.53 2.33
CA GLY A 337 -8.67 24.24 3.47
C GLY A 337 -7.43 25.13 3.51
N PHE A 338 -7.06 25.52 4.71
CA PHE A 338 -5.95 26.43 4.98
C PHE A 338 -4.75 25.73 5.63
N ASN A 339 -3.60 26.40 5.56
CA ASN A 339 -2.37 25.94 6.21
C ASN A 339 -2.42 25.99 7.75
N VAL A 340 -3.43 26.67 8.31
CA VAL A 340 -3.63 26.82 9.76
C VAL A 340 -4.46 25.64 10.34
N GLY A 341 -5.04 24.78 9.47
CA GLY A 341 -5.84 23.65 9.88
C GLY A 341 -7.32 23.95 10.00
N SER A 342 -7.76 25.08 9.53
CA SER A 342 -9.17 25.43 9.40
C SER A 342 -9.66 25.16 8.00
N PHE A 343 -10.92 24.78 7.87
CA PHE A 343 -11.60 24.63 6.59
C PHE A 343 -12.97 25.30 6.64
N TYR A 344 -13.43 25.71 5.48
CA TYR A 344 -14.68 26.43 5.30
C TYR A 344 -15.51 25.78 4.20
N LEU A 345 -16.81 25.76 4.39
CA LEU A 345 -17.81 25.35 3.41
C LEU A 345 -18.55 26.56 2.91
N TYR A 346 -18.62 26.70 1.61
CA TYR A 346 -19.34 27.77 0.92
C TYR A 346 -20.32 27.19 -0.09
N GLU A 347 -21.49 27.80 -0.18
CA GLU A 347 -22.45 27.57 -1.25
C GLU A 347 -22.14 28.50 -2.42
N MET A 348 -21.95 27.94 -3.59
CA MET A 348 -21.73 28.70 -4.83
C MET A 348 -23.05 28.87 -5.58
N PRO A 349 -23.25 29.92 -6.44
CA PRO A 349 -22.27 30.92 -6.87
C PRO A 349 -22.12 32.13 -5.93
N HIS A 350 -22.98 32.29 -4.92
CA HIS A 350 -23.02 33.51 -4.10
C HIS A 350 -21.95 33.56 -3.01
N ALA A 351 -21.18 32.46 -2.83
CA ALA A 351 -20.16 32.31 -1.78
C ALA A 351 -20.72 32.52 -0.36
N ASN A 352 -21.92 31.98 -0.08
CA ASN A 352 -22.52 31.98 1.23
C ASN A 352 -21.75 31.03 2.14
N LEU A 353 -21.34 31.48 3.33
CA LEU A 353 -20.64 30.62 4.29
C LEU A 353 -21.66 29.70 4.99
N ILE A 354 -21.47 28.38 4.87
CA ILE A 354 -22.27 27.36 5.57
C ILE A 354 -21.62 27.04 6.91
N HIS A 355 -20.38 26.58 6.91
CA HIS A 355 -19.64 26.20 8.10
C HIS A 355 -18.19 26.68 8.08
N SER A 356 -17.66 26.99 9.28
CA SER A 356 -16.25 27.30 9.49
C SER A 356 -15.73 26.48 10.67
N LEU A 357 -14.85 25.55 10.41
CA LEU A 357 -14.37 24.58 11.40
C LEU A 357 -12.83 24.53 11.43
N SER A 358 -12.29 24.25 12.61
CA SER A 358 -10.86 24.02 12.80
C SER A 358 -10.63 22.61 13.35
N ILE A 359 -9.86 21.82 12.60
CA ILE A 359 -9.56 20.42 12.97
C ILE A 359 -8.36 20.36 13.92
N SER A 360 -7.31 21.09 13.57
CA SER A 360 -6.04 21.11 14.29
C SER A 360 -5.24 22.36 13.90
N ARG A 361 -4.18 22.64 14.60
CA ARG A 361 -3.25 23.72 14.20
C ARG A 361 -2.29 23.30 13.08
N GLN A 362 -2.60 22.20 12.36
CA GLN A 362 -1.73 21.63 11.35
C GLN A 362 -2.30 21.88 9.95
N ARG A 363 -1.39 22.01 8.98
CA ARG A 363 -1.72 22.26 7.58
C ARG A 363 -2.62 21.16 7.00
N ILE A 364 -3.75 21.55 6.41
CA ILE A 364 -4.58 20.69 5.56
C ILE A 364 -3.84 20.51 4.21
N SER A 365 -3.62 19.26 3.81
CA SER A 365 -2.85 18.93 2.60
C SER A 365 -3.73 18.56 1.42
N SER A 366 -4.84 17.88 1.67
CA SER A 366 -5.79 17.44 0.65
C SER A 366 -7.20 17.41 1.21
N ILE A 367 -8.18 17.69 0.36
CA ILE A 367 -9.61 17.62 0.64
C ILE A 367 -10.24 16.87 -0.52
N ALA A 368 -11.20 16.01 -0.25
CA ALA A 368 -12.01 15.32 -1.23
C ALA A 368 -13.47 15.24 -0.74
N LEU A 369 -14.40 15.19 -1.69
CA LEU A 369 -15.83 14.97 -1.46
C LEU A 369 -16.24 13.64 -2.04
N ASN A 370 -17.24 13.00 -1.43
CA ASN A 370 -17.85 11.78 -1.98
C ASN A 370 -18.78 12.14 -3.15
N SER A 371 -19.25 11.12 -3.87
CA SER A 371 -20.16 11.27 -5.02
C SER A 371 -21.54 11.82 -4.69
N ILE A 372 -21.96 11.73 -3.43
CA ILE A 372 -23.26 12.24 -2.95
C ILE A 372 -23.15 13.67 -2.43
N GLY A 373 -21.94 14.12 -2.02
CA GLY A 373 -21.67 15.43 -1.45
C GLY A 373 -21.85 15.55 0.07
N ASP A 374 -22.12 14.41 0.78
CA ASP A 374 -22.38 14.42 2.24
C ASP A 374 -21.10 14.30 3.05
N TRP A 375 -20.13 13.53 2.57
CA TRP A 375 -18.90 13.21 3.31
C TRP A 375 -17.69 13.97 2.78
N ILE A 376 -16.96 14.57 3.69
CA ILE A 376 -15.76 15.35 3.42
C ILE A 376 -14.55 14.62 4.00
N ALA A 377 -13.62 14.22 3.14
CA ALA A 377 -12.35 13.65 3.57
C ALA A 377 -11.27 14.74 3.65
N ILE A 378 -10.60 14.84 4.78
CA ILE A 378 -9.58 15.84 5.04
C ILE A 378 -8.29 15.16 5.49
N GLY A 379 -7.21 15.40 4.78
CA GLY A 379 -5.88 14.88 5.07
C GLY A 379 -4.94 15.94 5.62
N CYS A 380 -4.39 15.69 6.82
CA CYS A 380 -3.38 16.52 7.44
C CYS A 380 -2.02 15.78 7.45
N SER A 381 -1.14 16.10 6.49
CA SER A 381 0.11 15.35 6.29
C SER A 381 1.09 15.46 7.47
N HIS A 382 1.16 16.60 8.14
CA HIS A 382 2.05 16.79 9.28
C HIS A 382 1.57 16.07 10.55
N ALA A 383 0.25 15.92 10.71
CA ALA A 383 -0.34 15.20 11.84
C ALA A 383 -0.43 13.69 11.59
N GLY A 384 -0.25 13.25 10.34
CA GLY A 384 -0.53 11.87 9.93
C GLY A 384 -2.00 11.49 10.13
N GLN A 385 -2.91 12.44 9.94
CA GLN A 385 -4.32 12.31 10.27
C GLN A 385 -5.18 12.32 9.01
N LEU A 386 -6.15 11.43 8.98
CA LEU A 386 -7.22 11.37 8.00
C LEU A 386 -8.55 11.44 8.73
N LEU A 387 -9.37 12.39 8.33
CA LEU A 387 -10.70 12.62 8.88
C LEU A 387 -11.72 12.49 7.77
N VAL A 388 -12.83 11.87 8.08
CA VAL A 388 -14.05 11.89 7.28
C VAL A 388 -15.14 12.48 8.15
N TRP A 389 -15.71 13.54 7.68
CA TRP A 389 -16.72 14.32 8.39
C TRP A 389 -17.97 14.42 7.55
N GLU A 390 -19.12 14.17 8.16
CA GLU A 390 -20.44 14.37 7.57
C GLU A 390 -20.93 15.75 7.96
N TRP A 391 -21.05 16.61 6.97
CA TRP A 391 -21.29 18.03 7.24
C TRP A 391 -22.74 18.33 7.64
N GLN A 392 -23.72 17.50 7.23
CA GLN A 392 -25.13 17.68 7.57
C GLN A 392 -25.42 17.31 9.02
N SER A 393 -24.89 16.16 9.50
CA SER A 393 -25.05 15.70 10.88
C SER A 393 -24.01 16.27 11.85
N GLU A 394 -22.99 16.97 11.33
CA GLU A 394 -21.84 17.49 12.07
C GLU A 394 -21.07 16.39 12.84
N THR A 395 -21.09 15.16 12.34
CA THR A 395 -20.46 14.01 12.98
C THR A 395 -19.22 13.50 12.22
N TYR A 396 -18.32 12.84 12.95
CA TYR A 396 -17.20 12.17 12.32
C TYR A 396 -17.59 10.74 11.91
N VAL A 397 -17.60 10.46 10.62
CA VAL A 397 -17.72 9.09 10.08
C VAL A 397 -16.46 8.29 10.37
N MET A 398 -15.29 8.93 10.20
CA MET A 398 -14.00 8.31 10.50
C MET A 398 -13.01 9.37 11.00
N LYS A 399 -12.32 9.03 12.10
CA LYS A 399 -11.20 9.84 12.61
C LYS A 399 -10.03 8.93 12.90
N GLN A 400 -9.09 8.86 11.96
CA GLN A 400 -7.91 8.03 12.08
C GLN A 400 -6.65 8.88 12.14
N GLN A 401 -5.78 8.55 13.09
CA GLN A 401 -4.48 9.20 13.23
C GLN A 401 -3.40 8.15 13.45
N GLY A 402 -2.39 8.15 12.60
CA GLY A 402 -1.19 7.35 12.79
C GLY A 402 -0.27 7.94 13.88
N HIS A 403 0.86 7.26 14.12
CA HIS A 403 1.95 7.86 14.87
C HIS A 403 2.61 8.97 14.04
N ARG A 404 2.91 10.09 14.72
CA ARG A 404 3.59 11.21 14.07
C ARG A 404 5.08 10.93 13.86
N THR A 405 5.67 10.21 14.78
CA THR A 405 7.09 9.86 14.87
C THR A 405 7.26 8.36 14.74
N ASN A 406 8.45 7.84 15.03
CA ASN A 406 8.73 6.41 14.96
C ASN A 406 7.91 5.63 16.00
N MET A 407 7.54 4.39 15.65
CA MET A 407 6.95 3.42 16.56
C MET A 407 8.08 2.57 17.13
N ASN A 408 8.36 2.70 18.43
CA ASN A 408 9.48 2.04 19.06
C ASN A 408 9.18 0.60 19.47
N CYS A 409 7.95 0.33 19.88
CA CYS A 409 7.55 -0.94 20.43
C CYS A 409 6.18 -1.37 19.90
N LEU A 410 5.97 -2.66 19.87
CA LEU A 410 4.70 -3.29 19.54
C LEU A 410 4.48 -4.51 20.43
N ALA A 411 3.21 -4.83 20.68
CA ALA A 411 2.80 -6.07 21.31
C ALA A 411 1.49 -6.56 20.69
N TYR A 412 1.42 -7.87 20.39
CA TYR A 412 0.17 -8.54 20.05
C TYR A 412 -0.63 -8.85 21.33
N SER A 413 -1.94 -8.75 21.21
CA SER A 413 -2.81 -9.34 22.24
C SER A 413 -2.71 -10.87 22.19
N PRO A 414 -2.88 -11.58 23.31
CA PRO A 414 -2.81 -13.05 23.34
C PRO A 414 -3.82 -13.75 22.43
N ASP A 415 -4.90 -13.08 22.05
CA ASP A 415 -5.90 -13.54 21.09
C ASP A 415 -5.60 -13.16 19.63
N GLY A 416 -4.58 -12.32 19.40
CA GLY A 416 -4.21 -11.87 18.06
C GLY A 416 -5.15 -10.84 17.43
N GLN A 417 -6.21 -10.39 18.13
CA GLN A 417 -7.16 -9.40 17.59
C GLN A 417 -6.61 -7.99 17.53
N TYR A 418 -5.80 -7.65 18.53
CA TYR A 418 -5.30 -6.30 18.72
C TYR A 418 -3.78 -6.29 18.67
N ILE A 419 -3.27 -5.17 18.21
CA ILE A 419 -1.85 -4.81 18.32
C ILE A 419 -1.77 -3.48 19.04
N VAL A 420 -0.94 -3.39 20.04
CA VAL A 420 -0.60 -2.13 20.70
C VAL A 420 0.74 -1.64 20.17
N THR A 421 0.81 -0.36 19.94
CA THR A 421 2.06 0.31 19.50
C THR A 421 2.35 1.50 20.41
N GLY A 422 3.61 1.67 20.74
CA GLY A 422 4.13 2.84 21.45
C GLY A 422 5.09 3.62 20.56
N GLY A 423 4.97 4.94 20.59
CA GLY A 423 5.78 5.82 19.73
C GLY A 423 6.59 6.86 20.50
N ASP A 424 7.52 7.51 19.76
CA ASP A 424 8.26 8.67 20.26
C ASP A 424 7.37 9.89 20.57
N ASP A 425 6.11 9.86 20.09
CA ASP A 425 5.12 10.90 20.36
C ASP A 425 4.44 10.79 21.74
N GLY A 426 4.88 9.85 22.58
CA GLY A 426 4.32 9.58 23.90
C GLY A 426 2.92 8.97 23.86
N LYS A 427 2.48 8.44 22.73
CA LYS A 427 1.13 7.88 22.55
C LYS A 427 1.17 6.37 22.50
N VAL A 428 0.26 5.74 23.23
CA VAL A 428 -0.04 4.31 23.11
C VAL A 428 -1.29 4.17 22.24
N LYS A 429 -1.21 3.40 21.17
CA LYS A 429 -2.32 3.18 20.23
C LYS A 429 -2.67 1.71 20.13
N LEU A 430 -3.97 1.45 20.19
CA LEU A 430 -4.56 0.12 20.03
C LEU A 430 -5.14 -0.02 18.63
N TRP A 431 -4.65 -1.00 17.88
CA TRP A 431 -5.08 -1.29 16.51
C TRP A 431 -5.82 -2.61 16.46
N ASN A 432 -6.95 -2.63 15.79
CA ASN A 432 -7.64 -3.88 15.49
C ASN A 432 -7.02 -4.49 14.21
N THR A 433 -6.58 -5.73 14.28
CA THR A 433 -5.91 -6.41 13.16
C THR A 433 -6.85 -6.71 11.99
N LEU A 434 -8.13 -6.96 12.27
CA LEU A 434 -9.15 -7.27 11.25
C LEU A 434 -9.59 -6.03 10.48
N SER A 435 -9.98 -4.98 11.21
CA SER A 435 -10.45 -3.75 10.60
C SER A 435 -9.30 -2.88 10.11
N GLY A 436 -8.12 -3.00 10.72
CA GLY A 436 -6.96 -2.14 10.45
C GLY A 436 -7.10 -0.72 10.99
N PHE A 437 -8.13 -0.42 11.77
CA PHE A 437 -8.33 0.88 12.39
C PHE A 437 -7.70 0.99 13.77
N CYS A 438 -7.29 2.21 14.10
CA CYS A 438 -6.94 2.57 15.46
C CYS A 438 -8.24 2.73 16.27
N THR A 439 -8.45 1.83 17.23
CA THR A 439 -9.64 1.85 18.08
C THR A 439 -9.48 2.82 19.24
N LEU A 440 -8.27 2.91 19.80
CA LEU A 440 -8.02 3.72 20.97
C LEU A 440 -6.64 4.37 20.95
N THR A 441 -6.52 5.55 21.55
CA THR A 441 -5.26 6.25 21.74
C THR A 441 -5.20 6.81 23.17
N PHE A 442 -4.17 6.42 23.92
CA PHE A 442 -3.86 6.97 25.22
C PHE A 442 -2.82 8.09 25.08
N TYR A 443 -3.05 9.22 25.74
CA TYR A 443 -2.26 10.46 25.60
C TYR A 443 -1.52 10.87 26.89
N GLU A 444 -1.44 10.00 27.86
CA GLU A 444 -1.03 10.36 29.20
C GLU A 444 0.48 10.48 29.40
N HIS A 445 1.30 9.77 28.59
CA HIS A 445 2.75 9.89 28.66
C HIS A 445 3.24 11.20 28.06
N THR A 446 4.25 11.80 28.67
CA THR A 446 4.84 13.08 28.25
C THR A 446 6.08 12.92 27.40
N SER A 447 6.72 11.74 27.42
CA SER A 447 7.93 11.42 26.67
C SER A 447 7.77 10.15 25.83
N SER A 448 8.81 9.79 25.11
CA SER A 448 8.85 8.59 24.26
C SER A 448 8.53 7.32 25.03
N ILE A 449 7.77 6.44 24.40
CA ILE A 449 7.45 5.11 24.94
C ILE A 449 8.52 4.15 24.50
N SER A 450 9.11 3.45 25.46
CA SER A 450 10.22 2.51 25.26
C SER A 450 9.74 1.05 25.21
N GLY A 451 8.69 0.68 25.95
CA GLY A 451 8.16 -0.66 26.00
C GLY A 451 6.65 -0.69 26.13
N VAL A 452 6.00 -1.65 25.50
CA VAL A 452 4.56 -1.91 25.62
C VAL A 452 4.34 -3.43 25.68
N LEU A 453 3.45 -3.86 26.55
CA LEU A 453 3.08 -5.27 26.74
C LEU A 453 1.58 -5.42 26.92
N PHE A 454 1.04 -6.57 26.54
CA PHE A 454 -0.28 -7.05 26.95
C PHE A 454 -0.15 -7.98 28.17
N SER A 455 -1.14 -7.95 29.05
CA SER A 455 -1.33 -8.99 30.07
C SER A 455 -1.75 -10.32 29.42
N HIS A 456 -1.29 -11.45 29.94
CA HIS A 456 -1.67 -12.78 29.47
C HIS A 456 -3.19 -13.03 29.63
N ASN A 457 -3.80 -12.43 30.65
CA ASN A 457 -5.25 -12.48 30.91
C ASN A 457 -6.09 -11.51 30.07
N ARG A 458 -5.49 -10.74 29.16
CA ARG A 458 -6.14 -9.74 28.29
C ARG A 458 -6.88 -8.61 29.02
N LYS A 459 -6.61 -8.39 30.30
CA LYS A 459 -7.33 -7.39 31.09
C LYS A 459 -6.75 -6.00 30.94
N PHE A 460 -5.44 -5.88 30.77
CA PHE A 460 -4.77 -4.60 30.73
C PHE A 460 -3.56 -4.58 29.78
N ILE A 461 -3.14 -3.38 29.46
CA ILE A 461 -1.92 -3.07 28.72
C ILE A 461 -0.99 -2.31 29.64
N ALA A 462 0.28 -2.65 29.67
CA ALA A 462 1.31 -1.89 30.36
C ALA A 462 2.22 -1.16 29.37
N SER A 463 2.58 0.08 29.68
CA SER A 463 3.53 0.88 28.90
C SER A 463 4.59 1.51 29.79
N ALA A 464 5.84 1.45 29.37
CA ALA A 464 6.97 2.14 30.00
C ALA A 464 7.42 3.32 29.14
N SER A 465 7.80 4.41 29.75
CA SER A 465 8.22 5.63 29.08
C SER A 465 9.51 6.19 29.69
N LEU A 466 10.19 6.99 28.87
CA LEU A 466 11.34 7.78 29.32
C LEU A 466 10.94 8.96 30.25
N ASP A 467 9.63 9.15 30.53
CA ASP A 467 9.15 10.11 31.52
C ASP A 467 9.29 9.61 32.99
N GLY A 468 9.81 8.38 33.15
CA GLY A 468 10.01 7.76 34.46
C GLY A 468 8.76 7.15 35.05
N THR A 469 7.71 6.94 34.26
CA THR A 469 6.48 6.31 34.68
C THR A 469 6.15 5.06 33.88
N ILE A 470 5.54 4.08 34.53
CA ILE A 470 4.92 2.93 33.89
C ILE A 470 3.43 3.06 34.12
N ARG A 471 2.64 2.92 33.08
CA ARG A 471 1.20 3.07 33.16
C ARG A 471 0.50 1.80 32.72
N ALA A 472 -0.52 1.42 33.49
CA ALA A 472 -1.36 0.28 33.17
C ALA A 472 -2.77 0.74 32.80
N TYR A 473 -3.24 0.34 31.62
CA TYR A 473 -4.53 0.71 31.06
C TYR A 473 -5.48 -0.46 31.05
N ASP A 474 -6.66 -0.26 31.62
CA ASP A 474 -7.74 -1.26 31.62
C ASP A 474 -8.42 -1.28 30.24
N LEU A 475 -8.49 -2.45 29.62
CA LEU A 475 -9.14 -2.65 28.32
C LEU A 475 -10.67 -2.68 28.39
N ALA A 476 -11.25 -2.95 29.56
CA ALA A 476 -12.71 -2.92 29.72
C ALA A 476 -13.24 -1.47 29.91
N ARG A 477 -12.47 -0.64 30.58
CA ARG A 477 -12.85 0.74 30.92
C ARG A 477 -12.14 1.80 30.10
N TYR A 478 -11.15 1.41 29.30
CA TYR A 478 -10.34 2.27 28.43
C TYR A 478 -9.67 3.45 29.14
N ARG A 479 -9.19 3.24 30.35
CA ARG A 479 -8.52 4.27 31.13
C ARG A 479 -7.32 3.73 31.90
N ASN A 480 -6.41 4.63 32.25
CA ASN A 480 -5.32 4.33 33.18
C ASN A 480 -5.89 3.99 34.56
N PHE A 481 -5.55 2.82 35.10
CA PHE A 481 -5.97 2.42 36.44
C PHE A 481 -4.80 2.38 37.46
N ARG A 482 -3.55 2.30 36.96
CA ARG A 482 -2.34 2.37 37.79
C ARG A 482 -1.23 3.12 37.10
N THR A 483 -0.52 3.93 37.88
CA THR A 483 0.73 4.58 37.49
C THR A 483 1.79 4.16 38.50
N LEU A 484 2.82 3.43 38.00
CA LEU A 484 3.92 2.93 38.81
C LEU A 484 5.12 3.87 38.60
N THR A 485 5.71 4.30 39.70
CA THR A 485 6.85 5.20 39.75
C THR A 485 7.96 4.61 40.61
N SER A 486 9.19 4.95 40.30
CA SER A 486 10.35 4.60 41.13
C SER A 486 10.61 5.70 42.20
N PRO A 487 11.31 5.39 43.28
CA PRO A 487 11.67 6.38 44.32
C PRO A 487 12.52 7.53 43.80
N ARG A 488 13.30 7.28 42.73
CA ARG A 488 14.09 8.27 41.98
C ARG A 488 13.56 8.34 40.56
N PRO A 489 13.56 9.49 39.91
CA PRO A 489 13.18 9.56 38.48
C PRO A 489 14.18 8.79 37.64
N VAL A 490 13.72 7.74 36.97
CA VAL A 490 14.54 6.82 36.14
C VAL A 490 13.91 6.72 34.75
N GLN A 491 14.74 6.76 33.72
CA GLN A 491 14.28 6.52 32.35
C GLN A 491 14.18 5.01 32.11
N PHE A 492 12.97 4.50 31.87
CA PHE A 492 12.74 3.07 31.60
C PHE A 492 13.02 2.75 30.14
N SER A 493 13.85 1.75 29.86
CA SER A 493 14.25 1.30 28.53
C SER A 493 13.43 0.10 28.02
N CYS A 494 13.05 -0.79 28.90
CA CYS A 494 12.37 -2.04 28.60
C CYS A 494 11.39 -2.45 29.68
N LEU A 495 10.48 -3.34 29.34
CA LEU A 495 9.39 -3.80 30.19
C LEU A 495 9.19 -5.30 29.99
N ALA A 496 8.93 -6.03 31.07
CA ALA A 496 8.55 -7.44 31.02
C ALA A 496 7.48 -7.74 32.06
N ILE A 497 6.61 -8.70 31.78
CA ILE A 497 5.53 -9.15 32.66
C ILE A 497 5.65 -10.65 32.88
N ASP A 498 5.36 -11.08 34.08
CA ASP A 498 5.36 -12.49 34.45
C ASP A 498 4.16 -13.23 33.84
N ALA A 499 4.29 -14.55 33.66
CA ALA A 499 3.22 -15.42 33.16
C ALA A 499 1.93 -15.41 33.98
N SER A 500 2.02 -15.11 35.28
CA SER A 500 0.88 -14.97 36.20
C SER A 500 0.18 -13.61 36.15
N ASP A 501 0.75 -12.60 35.44
CA ASP A 501 0.34 -11.18 35.43
C ASP A 501 0.43 -10.48 36.83
N GLU A 502 1.18 -11.07 37.77
CA GLU A 502 1.31 -10.51 39.13
C GLU A 502 2.53 -9.59 39.27
N PHE A 503 3.61 -9.90 38.54
CA PHE A 503 4.87 -9.16 38.62
C PHE A 503 5.15 -8.43 37.34
N LEU A 504 5.60 -7.19 37.47
CA LEU A 504 6.02 -6.35 36.35
C LEU A 504 7.44 -5.87 36.61
N ALA A 505 8.34 -6.10 35.67
CA ALA A 505 9.73 -5.67 35.75
C ALA A 505 10.04 -4.61 34.68
N ALA A 506 10.82 -3.59 35.00
CA ALA A 506 11.32 -2.60 34.07
C ALA A 506 12.80 -2.30 34.30
N GLY A 507 13.53 -2.16 33.19
CA GLY A 507 14.96 -1.83 33.20
C GLY A 507 15.20 -0.34 33.12
N GLY A 508 16.14 0.16 33.95
CA GLY A 508 16.58 1.54 33.95
C GLY A 508 17.68 1.80 32.93
N GLN A 509 17.61 2.94 32.27
CA GLN A 509 18.67 3.40 31.37
C GLN A 509 19.76 4.19 32.10
N ASP A 510 19.37 4.99 33.10
CA ASP A 510 20.27 5.91 33.78
C ASP A 510 20.94 5.27 35.00
N PHE A 511 20.20 4.47 35.79
CA PHE A 511 20.69 3.87 37.04
C PHE A 511 21.05 2.38 36.91
N PHE A 512 20.87 1.78 35.73
CA PHE A 512 21.23 0.40 35.40
C PHE A 512 20.59 -0.70 36.25
N ASP A 513 19.59 -0.34 37.05
CA ASP A 513 18.89 -1.25 37.96
C ASP A 513 17.60 -1.77 37.27
N VAL A 514 17.15 -2.93 37.73
CA VAL A 514 15.88 -3.51 37.34
C VAL A 514 14.88 -3.34 38.48
N TYR A 515 13.75 -2.72 38.23
CA TYR A 515 12.71 -2.44 39.18
C TYR A 515 11.59 -3.46 39.04
N LEU A 516 11.13 -4.00 40.17
CA LEU A 516 10.07 -5.01 40.23
C LEU A 516 8.86 -4.49 41.02
N TRP A 517 7.69 -4.50 40.42
CA TRP A 517 6.42 -4.11 41.04
C TRP A 517 5.44 -5.26 41.10
N SER A 518 4.57 -5.22 42.15
CA SER A 518 3.36 -6.04 42.20
C SER A 518 2.21 -5.34 41.50
N MET A 519 1.63 -5.97 40.50
CA MET A 519 0.43 -5.46 39.84
C MET A 519 -0.82 -5.52 40.68
N LYS A 520 -0.89 -6.42 41.68
CA LYS A 520 -1.99 -6.50 42.64
C LYS A 520 -1.96 -5.37 43.67
N LEU A 521 -0.80 -5.12 44.25
CA LEU A 521 -0.63 -4.10 45.29
C LEU A 521 -0.40 -2.70 44.70
N GLY A 522 0.27 -2.62 43.56
CA GLY A 522 0.68 -1.36 42.94
C GLY A 522 1.91 -0.73 43.57
N THR A 523 2.65 -1.51 44.38
CA THR A 523 3.85 -1.08 45.11
C THR A 523 5.10 -1.65 44.44
N LEU A 524 6.20 -0.91 44.58
CA LEU A 524 7.54 -1.41 44.26
C LEU A 524 7.88 -2.48 45.29
N LEU A 525 8.25 -3.68 44.84
CA LEU A 525 8.68 -4.78 45.68
C LEU A 525 10.16 -4.70 45.93
N GLU A 526 10.97 -4.64 44.84
CA GLU A 526 12.42 -4.74 44.94
C GLU A 526 13.13 -3.98 43.82
N ILE A 527 14.37 -3.60 44.11
CA ILE A 527 15.30 -3.02 43.11
C ILE A 527 16.47 -3.99 42.97
N LEU A 528 16.56 -4.63 41.80
CA LEU A 528 17.62 -5.58 41.49
C LEU A 528 18.80 -4.80 40.91
N SER A 529 19.84 -4.60 41.73
CA SER A 529 21.05 -3.87 41.35
C SER A 529 22.20 -4.84 41.03
N GLY A 530 23.08 -4.44 40.11
CA GLY A 530 24.26 -5.24 39.79
C GLY A 530 24.76 -5.09 38.35
N HIS A 531 24.02 -4.44 37.44
CA HIS A 531 24.53 -4.07 36.13
C HIS A 531 25.39 -2.79 36.20
N GLU A 532 26.45 -2.74 35.38
CA GLU A 532 27.33 -1.58 35.25
C GLU A 532 27.01 -0.72 34.02
N GLY A 533 26.03 -1.14 33.21
CA GLY A 533 25.59 -0.46 32.00
C GLY A 533 24.06 -0.48 31.83
N PRO A 534 23.51 0.30 30.87
CA PRO A 534 22.10 0.37 30.61
C PRO A 534 21.47 -1.01 30.36
N VAL A 535 20.33 -1.27 30.97
CA VAL A 535 19.55 -2.49 30.73
C VAL A 535 18.81 -2.35 29.42
N ALA A 536 19.16 -3.15 28.42
CA ALA A 536 18.60 -3.06 27.06
C ALA A 536 17.29 -3.82 26.90
N SER A 537 17.18 -5.02 27.50
CA SER A 537 16.00 -5.89 27.37
C SER A 537 15.83 -6.78 28.61
N LEU A 538 14.58 -7.09 28.89
CA LEU A 538 14.14 -7.96 29.97
C LEU A 538 13.21 -9.03 29.43
N ALA A 539 13.24 -10.22 29.98
CA ALA A 539 12.27 -11.26 29.69
C ALA A 539 12.04 -12.14 30.94
N PHE A 540 10.78 -12.44 31.24
CA PHE A 540 10.39 -13.45 32.24
C PHE A 540 10.33 -14.82 31.58
N ASN A 541 10.55 -15.85 32.37
CA ASN A 541 10.35 -17.22 31.96
C ASN A 541 8.84 -17.45 31.66
N PRO A 542 8.46 -17.97 30.48
CA PRO A 542 7.07 -18.21 30.15
C PRO A 542 6.39 -19.32 30.95
N ASN A 543 7.15 -20.10 31.73
CA ASN A 543 6.61 -21.15 32.57
C ASN A 543 5.96 -20.51 33.84
N PRO A 544 4.64 -20.70 34.11
CA PRO A 544 3.96 -20.08 35.26
C PRO A 544 4.47 -20.60 36.62
N ALA A 545 5.22 -21.71 36.63
CA ALA A 545 5.82 -22.21 37.87
C ALA A 545 7.19 -21.58 38.20
N SER A 546 7.78 -20.81 37.28
CA SER A 546 9.08 -20.17 37.45
C SER A 546 8.94 -18.65 37.45
N THR A 547 9.56 -17.98 38.41
CA THR A 547 9.63 -16.52 38.53
C THR A 547 10.98 -15.99 38.08
N GLU A 548 11.72 -16.74 37.25
CA GLU A 548 13.01 -16.33 36.74
C GLU A 548 12.88 -15.17 35.73
N LEU A 549 13.69 -14.14 35.99
CA LEU A 549 13.82 -12.97 35.12
C LEU A 549 15.22 -12.92 34.52
N VAL A 550 15.33 -12.66 33.24
CA VAL A 550 16.62 -12.43 32.58
C VAL A 550 16.74 -10.99 32.15
N SER A 551 17.89 -10.41 32.43
CA SER A 551 18.25 -9.06 32.00
C SER A 551 19.49 -9.06 31.10
N ALA A 552 19.41 -8.32 30.00
CA ALA A 552 20.52 -8.09 29.09
C ALA A 552 20.96 -6.63 29.14
N SER A 553 22.26 -6.39 29.30
CA SER A 553 22.82 -5.04 29.44
C SER A 553 23.97 -4.78 28.45
N TRP A 554 24.25 -3.52 28.24
CA TRP A 554 25.40 -3.06 27.44
C TRP A 554 26.74 -3.30 28.14
N ASP A 555 26.74 -3.71 29.43
CA ASP A 555 27.94 -4.12 30.16
C ASP A 555 28.51 -5.47 29.71
N LYS A 556 27.96 -6.07 28.63
CA LYS A 556 28.31 -7.41 28.12
C LYS A 556 27.99 -8.54 29.08
N THR A 557 27.01 -8.34 29.95
CA THR A 557 26.53 -9.36 30.84
C THR A 557 25.06 -9.66 30.65
N LEU A 558 24.74 -10.91 30.79
CA LEU A 558 23.40 -11.43 30.94
C LEU A 558 23.24 -11.92 32.39
N LYS A 559 22.24 -11.45 33.10
CA LYS A 559 21.99 -11.86 34.47
C LYS A 559 20.64 -12.54 34.59
N ILE A 560 20.62 -13.65 35.33
CA ILE A 560 19.44 -14.41 35.65
C ILE A 560 19.09 -14.12 37.12
N TRP A 561 17.88 -13.65 37.35
CA TRP A 561 17.36 -13.26 38.66
C TRP A 561 16.22 -14.17 39.04
N ASN A 562 16.09 -14.48 40.35
CA ASN A 562 14.84 -15.02 40.87
C ASN A 562 14.04 -13.87 41.47
N ALA A 563 12.86 -13.58 40.89
CA ALA A 563 12.05 -12.41 41.27
C ALA A 563 11.44 -12.49 42.70
N VAL A 564 11.44 -13.68 43.34
CA VAL A 564 10.85 -13.90 44.66
C VAL A 564 11.90 -14.13 45.76
N GLU A 565 13.10 -14.61 45.40
CA GLU A 565 14.16 -14.95 46.33
C GLU A 565 15.30 -13.92 46.29
N ASN A 566 15.41 -13.12 47.33
CA ASN A 566 16.58 -12.34 47.78
C ASN A 566 17.39 -11.59 46.69
N GLY A 567 16.83 -10.69 45.94
CA GLY A 567 17.47 -9.57 45.21
C GLY A 567 18.85 -9.69 44.57
N SER A 568 19.53 -10.82 44.68
CA SER A 568 20.84 -11.08 44.07
C SER A 568 20.72 -11.86 42.78
N ALA A 569 21.56 -11.53 41.82
CA ALA A 569 21.63 -12.31 40.57
C ALA A 569 22.04 -13.76 40.89
N HIS A 570 21.21 -14.72 40.48
CA HIS A 570 21.49 -16.14 40.65
C HIS A 570 22.71 -16.55 39.82
N GLU A 571 22.73 -16.07 38.52
CA GLU A 571 23.84 -16.37 37.62
C GLU A 571 24.18 -15.14 36.75
N THR A 572 25.45 -15.02 36.38
CA THR A 572 25.94 -13.96 35.49
C THR A 572 26.74 -14.58 34.33
N ILE A 573 26.23 -14.43 33.14
CA ILE A 573 26.86 -14.93 31.89
C ILE A 573 27.56 -13.73 31.24
N ARG A 574 28.84 -13.90 30.91
CA ARG A 574 29.63 -12.89 30.16
C ARG A 574 29.50 -13.12 28.66
N LEU A 575 29.17 -12.06 27.93
CA LEU A 575 29.04 -12.03 26.49
C LEU A 575 30.30 -11.43 25.85
N ILE A 576 30.48 -11.71 24.55
CA ILE A 576 31.61 -11.17 23.76
C ILE A 576 31.41 -9.67 23.46
N ALA A 577 30.15 -9.30 23.16
CA ALA A 577 29.76 -7.93 22.80
C ALA A 577 28.53 -7.47 23.60
N ASP A 578 28.19 -6.17 23.49
CA ASP A 578 27.06 -5.56 24.18
C ASP A 578 25.74 -6.26 23.81
N ALA A 579 24.91 -6.61 24.79
CA ALA A 579 23.61 -7.24 24.57
C ALA A 579 22.56 -6.18 24.20
N LEU A 580 21.75 -6.48 23.20
CA LEU A 580 20.71 -5.57 22.68
C LEU A 580 19.30 -6.07 22.96
N CYS A 581 19.07 -7.38 22.87
CA CYS A 581 17.75 -7.97 23.06
C CYS A 581 17.89 -9.38 23.63
N VAL A 582 16.96 -9.76 24.50
CA VAL A 582 16.86 -11.09 25.10
C VAL A 582 15.44 -11.60 24.99
N THR A 583 15.28 -12.87 24.69
CA THR A 583 13.97 -13.56 24.64
C THR A 583 14.12 -15.00 25.15
N TYR A 584 13.10 -15.48 25.83
CA TYR A 584 12.94 -16.89 26.19
C TYR A 584 12.32 -17.67 25.05
N LYS A 585 12.75 -18.93 24.91
CA LYS A 585 12.03 -19.91 24.13
C LYS A 585 10.69 -20.25 24.83
N PRO A 586 9.60 -20.56 24.10
CA PRO A 586 8.29 -20.83 24.71
C PRO A 586 8.26 -21.96 25.74
N ASN A 587 9.21 -22.92 25.68
CA ASN A 587 9.35 -24.00 26.68
C ASN A 587 10.09 -23.56 27.95
N GLY A 588 10.65 -22.34 28.01
CA GLY A 588 11.38 -21.80 29.16
C GLY A 588 12.78 -22.38 29.41
N GLU A 589 13.30 -23.28 28.54
CA GLU A 589 14.59 -23.96 28.76
C GLU A 589 15.77 -23.22 28.16
N GLU A 590 15.56 -22.44 27.13
CA GLU A 590 16.59 -21.77 26.32
C GLU A 590 16.34 -20.26 26.20
N ILE A 591 17.42 -19.51 26.22
CA ILE A 591 17.42 -18.04 26.12
C ILE A 591 18.19 -17.66 24.84
N ALA A 592 17.63 -16.80 24.02
CA ALA A 592 18.31 -16.20 22.87
C ALA A 592 18.71 -14.76 23.18
N VAL A 593 19.92 -14.39 22.86
CA VAL A 593 20.49 -13.05 23.07
C VAL A 593 21.05 -12.53 21.77
N ALA A 594 20.61 -11.31 21.37
CA ALA A 594 21.23 -10.58 20.25
C ALA A 594 22.32 -9.66 20.76
N THR A 595 23.47 -9.71 20.12
CA THR A 595 24.64 -8.88 20.46
C THR A 595 24.95 -7.83 19.38
N LEU A 596 25.68 -6.79 19.76
CA LEU A 596 26.05 -5.69 18.86
C LEU A 596 26.90 -6.15 17.65
N ASP A 597 27.60 -7.27 17.77
CA ASP A 597 28.38 -7.87 16.69
C ASP A 597 27.51 -8.50 15.58
N GLY A 598 26.19 -8.53 15.78
CA GLY A 598 25.25 -9.14 14.83
C GLY A 598 25.14 -10.65 14.97
N GLN A 599 25.56 -11.18 16.10
CA GLN A 599 25.39 -12.60 16.48
C GLN A 599 24.14 -12.77 17.34
N ILE A 600 23.50 -13.93 17.21
CA ILE A 600 22.46 -14.42 18.11
C ILE A 600 23.04 -15.63 18.82
N THR A 601 23.18 -15.55 20.13
CA THR A 601 23.72 -16.63 20.97
C THR A 601 22.59 -17.26 21.77
N PHE A 602 22.64 -18.60 21.91
CA PHE A 602 21.68 -19.38 22.65
C PHE A 602 22.32 -19.95 23.91
N PHE A 603 21.63 -19.83 25.05
CA PHE A 603 22.07 -20.34 26.34
C PHE A 603 20.97 -21.18 26.94
N GLU A 604 21.37 -22.31 27.55
CA GLU A 604 20.48 -23.10 28.36
C GLU A 604 20.29 -22.44 29.74
N CYS A 605 19.03 -22.31 30.18
CA CYS A 605 18.72 -21.57 31.41
C CYS A 605 19.30 -22.23 32.68
N LYS A 606 19.24 -23.58 32.81
CA LYS A 606 19.68 -24.32 33.98
C LYS A 606 21.19 -24.40 34.14
N THR A 607 21.92 -24.55 33.06
CA THR A 607 23.37 -24.81 33.08
C THR A 607 24.19 -23.56 32.72
N ALA A 608 23.51 -22.49 32.27
CA ALA A 608 24.11 -21.26 31.74
C ALA A 608 25.16 -21.49 30.63
N ARG A 609 25.11 -22.66 29.98
CA ARG A 609 26.04 -23.02 28.89
C ARG A 609 25.49 -22.56 27.56
N GLN A 610 26.40 -22.12 26.71
CA GLN A 610 26.06 -21.79 25.34
C GLN A 610 25.73 -23.07 24.55
N THR A 611 24.52 -23.15 23.98
CA THR A 611 24.05 -24.28 23.18
C THR A 611 24.35 -24.08 21.69
N GLY A 612 24.30 -22.84 21.22
CA GLY A 612 24.55 -22.54 19.82
C GLY A 612 24.75 -21.04 19.56
N PHE A 613 25.06 -20.70 18.32
CA PHE A 613 25.09 -19.31 17.87
C PHE A 613 24.74 -19.20 16.39
N ILE A 614 24.20 -18.06 15.98
CA ILE A 614 23.90 -17.69 14.60
C ILE A 614 24.69 -16.44 14.26
N GLU A 615 25.46 -16.46 13.17
CA GLU A 615 26.17 -15.30 12.68
C GLU A 615 25.33 -14.56 11.61
N GLY A 616 24.55 -13.56 12.02
CA GLY A 616 23.65 -12.82 11.15
C GLY A 616 24.21 -11.49 10.60
N ARG A 617 25.46 -11.17 10.85
CA ARG A 617 26.07 -9.88 10.45
C ARG A 617 25.98 -9.61 8.95
N ASN A 618 26.12 -10.66 8.13
CA ASN A 618 26.06 -10.55 6.68
C ASN A 618 24.61 -10.55 6.15
N ASP A 619 23.69 -11.11 6.90
CA ASP A 619 22.29 -11.28 6.48
C ASP A 619 21.49 -9.99 6.60
N LEU A 620 21.88 -9.09 7.49
CA LEU A 620 21.27 -7.76 7.62
C LEU A 620 21.58 -6.85 6.43
N GLY A 621 22.63 -7.14 5.67
CA GLY A 621 22.99 -6.40 4.45
C GLY A 621 22.24 -6.90 3.21
N ALA A 622 22.20 -6.08 2.17
CA ALA A 622 21.67 -6.45 0.85
C ALA A 622 22.67 -7.30 0.07
N GLY A 623 23.18 -8.35 0.56
CA GLY A 623 24.13 -9.23 -0.16
C GLY A 623 25.29 -8.49 -0.88
N ARG A 624 26.49 -8.95 -0.82
CA ARG A 624 27.60 -8.37 -1.59
C ARG A 624 27.38 -8.56 -3.08
N SER A 625 27.16 -7.46 -3.81
CA SER A 625 27.42 -7.46 -5.26
C SER A 625 28.94 -7.46 -5.47
N LYS A 626 29.43 -8.19 -6.51
CA LYS A 626 30.87 -8.23 -6.88
C LYS A 626 31.44 -6.83 -7.19
N THR A 627 30.60 -5.83 -7.33
CA THR A 627 30.95 -4.42 -7.64
C THR A 627 30.89 -3.49 -6.42
N ASP A 628 30.56 -3.98 -5.23
CA ASP A 628 30.48 -3.12 -4.03
C ASP A 628 31.86 -2.76 -3.51
N LEU A 629 32.18 -1.48 -3.58
CA LEU A 629 33.34 -0.89 -2.91
C LEU A 629 33.17 -0.99 -1.39
N ILE A 630 34.11 -1.67 -0.74
CA ILE A 630 34.20 -1.75 0.72
C ILE A 630 34.70 -0.39 1.22
N THR A 631 33.81 0.48 1.66
CA THR A 631 34.17 1.69 2.35
C THR A 631 34.14 1.46 3.86
N ALA A 632 35.13 1.99 4.58
CA ALA A 632 35.19 1.94 6.04
C ALA A 632 33.90 2.47 6.70
N LYS A 633 33.25 3.45 6.10
CA LYS A 633 31.94 3.98 6.54
C LYS A 633 30.81 2.95 6.50
N LYS A 634 30.78 2.06 5.51
CA LYS A 634 29.76 0.98 5.44
C LYS A 634 30.04 -0.16 6.42
N ASN A 635 31.31 -0.38 6.77
CA ASN A 635 31.67 -1.36 7.78
C ASN A 635 31.50 -0.85 9.22
N LEU A 636 31.56 0.47 9.44
CA LEU A 636 31.34 1.10 10.75
C LEU A 636 29.86 1.27 11.12
N GLN A 637 28.95 1.18 10.17
CA GLN A 637 27.51 1.09 10.48
C GLN A 637 27.25 -0.30 11.05
N GLY A 638 27.23 -0.38 12.37
CA GLY A 638 26.96 -1.61 13.10
C GLY A 638 25.63 -2.23 12.67
N LYS A 639 25.73 -3.32 11.95
CA LYS A 639 24.60 -4.13 11.56
C LYS A 639 24.36 -5.13 12.68
N ALA A 640 23.45 -4.79 13.59
CA ALA A 640 23.08 -5.64 14.70
C ALA A 640 21.59 -5.89 14.70
N PHE A 641 21.20 -7.04 15.23
CA PHE A 641 19.81 -7.33 15.56
C PHE A 641 19.43 -6.58 16.83
N THR A 642 18.39 -5.77 16.75
CA THR A 642 17.86 -5.02 17.91
C THR A 642 16.64 -5.68 18.52
N THR A 643 16.00 -6.59 17.78
CA THR A 643 14.78 -7.28 18.23
C THR A 643 14.81 -8.73 17.81
N LEU A 644 14.39 -9.59 18.71
CA LEU A 644 14.23 -11.03 18.53
C LEU A 644 12.84 -11.46 18.97
N CYS A 645 12.27 -12.47 18.31
CA CYS A 645 11.04 -13.10 18.73
C CYS A 645 11.05 -14.57 18.31
N TYR A 646 10.78 -15.49 19.24
CA TYR A 646 10.60 -16.91 18.91
C TYR A 646 9.23 -17.14 18.25
N SER A 647 9.17 -18.15 17.39
CA SER A 647 7.90 -18.71 16.94
C SER A 647 7.17 -19.41 18.09
N ALA A 648 5.85 -19.55 17.99
CA ALA A 648 5.05 -20.25 19.00
C ALA A 648 5.53 -21.69 19.26
N ASP A 649 6.11 -22.34 18.25
CA ASP A 649 6.68 -23.71 18.33
C ASP A 649 8.09 -23.72 18.93
N GLY A 650 8.75 -22.59 19.11
CA GLY A 650 10.15 -22.50 19.54
C GLY A 650 11.19 -23.04 18.53
N THR A 651 10.77 -23.41 17.32
CA THR A 651 11.66 -23.94 16.27
C THR A 651 12.39 -22.87 15.49
N CYS A 652 11.78 -21.68 15.37
CA CYS A 652 12.29 -20.58 14.58
C CYS A 652 12.41 -19.31 15.39
N ILE A 653 13.33 -18.45 14.99
CA ILE A 653 13.51 -17.11 15.55
C ILE A 653 13.43 -16.07 14.45
N LEU A 654 12.64 -15.03 14.71
CA LEU A 654 12.49 -13.86 13.88
C LEU A 654 13.44 -12.80 14.40
N ALA A 655 14.29 -12.27 13.54
CA ALA A 655 15.31 -11.29 13.90
C ALA A 655 15.28 -10.07 12.99
N GLY A 656 15.37 -8.89 13.58
CA GLY A 656 15.41 -7.61 12.86
C GLY A 656 16.23 -6.55 13.57
N GLY A 657 16.61 -5.52 12.84
CA GLY A 657 17.43 -4.47 13.37
C GLY A 657 17.49 -3.23 12.48
N ARG A 658 18.58 -2.49 12.54
CA ARG A 658 18.78 -1.25 11.77
C ARG A 658 19.03 -1.54 10.28
N SER A 659 18.12 -2.24 9.65
CA SER A 659 18.17 -2.54 8.22
C SER A 659 16.76 -2.72 7.65
N LYS A 660 16.67 -2.80 6.33
CA LYS A 660 15.42 -3.13 5.62
C LYS A 660 15.10 -4.62 5.60
N ASN A 661 15.95 -5.44 6.17
CA ASN A 661 15.82 -6.91 6.12
C ASN A 661 15.36 -7.46 7.46
N VAL A 662 14.43 -8.39 7.40
CA VAL A 662 13.98 -9.22 8.51
C VAL A 662 14.31 -10.67 8.17
N CYS A 663 14.95 -11.36 9.08
CA CYS A 663 15.44 -12.72 8.88
C CYS A 663 14.69 -13.70 9.76
N ILE A 664 14.40 -14.89 9.22
CA ILE A 664 13.87 -16.03 9.97
C ILE A 664 14.94 -17.13 9.95
N TYR A 665 15.35 -17.56 11.13
CA TYR A 665 16.34 -18.63 11.33
C TYR A 665 15.70 -19.86 11.95
N ASN A 666 16.20 -21.03 11.58
CA ASN A 666 15.95 -22.27 12.31
C ASN A 666 16.93 -22.31 13.51
N VAL A 667 16.39 -22.49 14.71
CA VAL A 667 17.18 -22.49 15.95
C VAL A 667 18.06 -23.73 16.05
N GLN A 668 17.53 -24.92 15.73
CA GLN A 668 18.24 -26.19 15.86
C GLN A 668 19.41 -26.30 14.89
N GLU A 669 19.20 -25.92 13.64
CA GLU A 669 20.20 -26.03 12.57
C GLU A 669 21.05 -24.78 12.41
N SER A 670 20.71 -23.69 13.11
CA SER A 670 21.38 -22.38 13.02
C SER A 670 21.46 -21.83 11.58
N ILE A 671 20.48 -22.16 10.73
CA ILE A 671 20.43 -21.81 9.30
C ILE A 671 19.39 -20.71 9.05
N LEU A 672 19.71 -19.78 8.12
CA LEU A 672 18.78 -18.80 7.61
C LEU A 672 17.75 -19.47 6.70
N LEU A 673 16.47 -19.50 7.13
CA LEU A 673 15.38 -20.05 6.34
C LEU A 673 14.88 -19.05 5.28
N LYS A 674 14.66 -17.81 5.68
CA LYS A 674 14.14 -16.79 4.78
C LYS A 674 14.54 -15.38 5.21
N LYS A 675 14.76 -14.54 4.22
CA LYS A 675 15.04 -13.12 4.37
C LYS A 675 13.93 -12.33 3.70
N TYR A 676 13.33 -11.39 4.42
CA TYR A 676 12.28 -10.50 3.93
C TYR A 676 12.82 -9.09 3.80
N GLU A 677 12.59 -8.47 2.66
CA GLU A 677 12.84 -7.05 2.43
C GLU A 677 11.54 -6.29 2.72
N ILE A 678 11.54 -5.46 3.77
CA ILE A 678 10.34 -4.76 4.24
C ILE A 678 9.92 -3.61 3.34
N THR A 679 10.88 -2.97 2.66
CA THR A 679 10.60 -1.83 1.77
C THR A 679 11.62 -1.72 0.64
N GLN A 680 11.12 -1.27 -0.52
CA GLN A 680 11.92 -0.87 -1.67
C GLN A 680 11.99 0.67 -1.82
N ASN A 681 11.54 1.41 -0.82
CA ASN A 681 11.38 2.86 -0.87
C ASN A 681 12.72 3.60 -0.85
N ARG A 682 13.13 4.15 -1.99
CA ARG A 682 14.36 4.96 -2.14
C ARG A 682 14.24 6.38 -1.59
N SER A 683 13.07 6.78 -1.12
CA SER A 683 12.88 8.06 -0.42
C SER A 683 13.49 8.06 0.98
N LEU A 684 13.86 6.88 1.51
CA LEU A 684 14.47 6.69 2.82
C LEU A 684 15.97 6.42 2.69
N ASP A 685 16.75 6.71 3.72
CA ASP A 685 18.14 6.28 3.82
C ASP A 685 18.22 4.77 4.14
N GLY A 686 19.36 4.16 3.81
CA GLY A 686 19.59 2.73 4.04
C GLY A 686 18.98 1.80 2.99
N VAL A 687 18.27 2.33 1.99
CA VAL A 687 17.88 1.58 0.80
C VAL A 687 19.05 1.59 -0.19
N ASP A 688 19.51 0.41 -0.61
CA ASP A 688 20.60 0.31 -1.57
C ASP A 688 20.18 0.90 -2.92
N ASP A 689 20.90 1.93 -3.37
CA ASP A 689 20.75 2.47 -4.70
C ASP A 689 21.53 1.59 -5.68
N VAL A 690 20.88 1.19 -6.76
CA VAL A 690 21.58 0.60 -7.91
C VAL A 690 22.40 1.74 -8.53
N ILE A 691 23.71 1.72 -8.30
CA ILE A 691 24.63 2.70 -8.86
C ILE A 691 24.72 2.45 -10.35
N ASN A 692 24.07 3.30 -11.14
CA ASN A 692 24.22 3.29 -12.57
C ASN A 692 25.11 4.47 -12.99
N ARG A 693 26.22 4.19 -13.69
CA ARG A 693 27.19 5.20 -14.15
C ARG A 693 26.55 6.36 -14.93
N LYS A 694 25.44 6.12 -15.61
CA LYS A 694 24.69 7.17 -16.35
C LYS A 694 24.08 8.25 -15.46
N TYR A 695 23.92 7.98 -14.17
CA TYR A 695 23.32 8.92 -13.20
C TYR A 695 24.30 9.43 -12.15
N MET A 696 25.59 9.14 -12.33
CA MET A 696 26.65 9.65 -11.46
C MET A 696 27.21 10.95 -12.03
N SER A 697 27.28 11.98 -11.21
CA SER A 697 28.06 13.19 -11.45
C SER A 697 29.28 13.19 -10.56
N GLU A 698 30.24 14.11 -10.79
CA GLU A 698 31.41 14.30 -9.94
C GLU A 698 31.08 14.51 -8.45
N PHE A 699 29.87 14.97 -8.15
CA PHE A 699 29.32 15.20 -6.80
C PHE A 699 28.48 14.05 -6.24
N GLY A 700 28.41 12.93 -6.92
CA GLY A 700 27.63 11.75 -6.50
C GLY A 700 26.40 11.48 -7.37
N ASN A 701 25.46 10.68 -6.85
CA ASN A 701 24.27 10.30 -7.60
C ASN A 701 23.37 11.51 -7.87
N ARG A 702 23.12 11.82 -9.14
CA ARG A 702 22.29 12.95 -9.60
C ARG A 702 20.88 12.97 -8.97
N ALA A 703 20.30 11.79 -8.73
CA ALA A 703 19.00 11.68 -8.06
C ALA A 703 19.05 12.20 -6.60
N LEU A 704 20.17 12.04 -5.90
CA LEU A 704 20.37 12.56 -4.54
C LEU A 704 20.57 14.09 -4.53
N ILE A 705 21.16 14.64 -5.59
CA ILE A 705 21.38 16.08 -5.73
C ILE A 705 20.08 16.79 -6.10
N GLU A 706 19.31 16.25 -7.04
CA GLU A 706 18.02 16.79 -7.48
C GLU A 706 16.93 16.69 -6.40
N HIS A 707 17.03 15.71 -5.49
CA HIS A 707 16.11 15.60 -4.34
C HIS A 707 16.29 16.67 -3.26
N ARG A 708 17.37 17.44 -3.30
CA ARG A 708 17.60 18.54 -2.34
C ARG A 708 16.57 19.66 -2.41
N GLU A 709 15.86 19.82 -3.54
CA GLU A 709 14.88 20.91 -3.72
C GLU A 709 13.42 20.54 -3.41
N GLY A 710 13.10 19.29 -3.21
CA GLY A 710 11.72 18.78 -3.12
C GLY A 710 11.32 18.06 -1.82
N GLY A 711 11.54 18.64 -0.68
CA GLY A 711 10.56 18.74 0.39
C GLY A 711 10.06 17.51 1.16
N ASN A 712 10.82 16.45 1.48
CA ASN A 712 10.47 15.51 2.55
C ASN A 712 11.65 15.25 3.51
N ASN A 713 12.66 16.13 3.49
CA ASN A 713 13.82 16.01 4.35
C ASN A 713 13.49 16.57 5.73
N ILE A 714 13.58 15.73 6.75
CA ILE A 714 13.59 16.19 8.14
C ILE A 714 14.86 17.02 8.32
N SER A 715 14.71 18.33 8.43
CA SER A 715 15.84 19.19 8.80
C SER A 715 16.07 19.01 10.28
N LEU A 716 17.14 18.30 10.66
CA LEU A 716 17.67 18.35 12.01
C LEU A 716 18.25 19.76 12.21
N ARG A 717 17.49 20.61 12.91
CA ARG A 717 17.98 21.92 13.35
C ARG A 717 18.92 21.68 14.51
N LEU A 718 20.22 21.79 14.25
CA LEU A 718 21.18 21.88 15.33
C LEU A 718 20.97 23.21 16.08
N PRO A 719 21.12 23.23 17.41
CA PRO A 719 21.05 24.47 18.19
C PRO A 719 22.00 25.54 17.63
N GLY A 720 21.50 26.73 17.34
CA GLY A 720 22.31 27.87 16.84
C GLY A 720 22.42 27.99 15.31
N VAL A 721 21.86 27.07 14.53
CA VAL A 721 21.88 27.14 13.05
C VAL A 721 20.66 27.86 12.53
N ARG A 722 20.82 28.90 11.72
CA ARG A 722 19.74 29.63 11.06
C ARG A 722 19.20 28.84 9.86
N SER A 723 17.90 29.03 9.59
CA SER A 723 17.24 28.42 8.42
C SER A 723 17.89 28.96 7.13
N GLY A 724 18.51 28.07 6.33
CA GLY A 724 19.23 28.45 5.10
C GLY A 724 20.75 28.33 5.19
N ASP A 725 21.31 28.07 6.37
CA ASP A 725 22.74 27.85 6.53
C ASP A 725 23.23 26.58 5.83
N LYS A 726 24.39 26.62 5.19
CA LYS A 726 25.04 25.43 4.57
C LYS A 726 25.33 24.31 5.57
N ALA A 727 25.32 24.62 6.87
CA ALA A 727 25.44 23.64 7.96
C ALA A 727 24.15 22.86 8.28
N SER A 728 23.00 23.24 7.73
CA SER A 728 21.75 22.48 7.90
C SER A 728 21.84 21.16 7.14
N ARG A 729 22.25 20.12 7.81
CA ARG A 729 22.29 18.76 7.25
C ARG A 729 20.86 18.24 7.13
N ARG A 730 20.42 18.04 5.91
CA ARG A 730 19.18 17.32 5.62
C ARG A 730 19.47 15.82 5.65
N VAL A 731 19.03 15.14 6.69
CA VAL A 731 19.16 13.70 6.83
C VAL A 731 17.82 13.09 6.41
N LYS A 732 17.86 12.12 5.50
CA LYS A 732 16.69 11.31 5.19
C LYS A 732 16.42 10.37 6.37
N PRO A 733 15.16 10.03 6.68
CA PRO A 733 14.84 9.05 7.70
C PRO A 733 15.44 7.68 7.30
N GLU A 734 16.15 7.05 8.23
CA GLU A 734 16.73 5.72 8.01
C GLU A 734 15.65 4.65 8.02
N VAL A 735 15.85 3.59 7.23
CA VAL A 735 15.04 2.38 7.30
C VAL A 735 15.50 1.56 8.50
N ARG A 736 14.59 1.37 9.46
CA ARG A 736 14.85 0.58 10.69
C ARG A 736 13.65 -0.30 11.00
N VAL A 737 13.94 -1.48 11.49
CA VAL A 737 12.99 -2.31 12.20
C VAL A 737 13.24 -2.08 13.69
N LEU A 738 12.24 -1.54 14.38
CA LEU A 738 12.36 -1.14 15.78
C LEU A 738 11.88 -2.24 16.73
N CYS A 739 10.81 -2.94 16.37
CA CYS A 739 10.29 -4.08 17.11
C CYS A 739 9.65 -5.10 16.17
N LEU A 740 9.72 -6.38 16.53
CA LEU A 740 9.16 -7.51 15.82
C LEU A 740 8.43 -8.43 16.77
N GLN A 741 7.31 -8.99 16.31
CA GLN A 741 6.64 -10.06 17.05
C GLN A 741 5.88 -10.99 16.11
N PHE A 742 5.89 -12.30 16.40
CA PHE A 742 4.97 -13.24 15.79
C PHE A 742 3.57 -13.08 16.38
N SER A 743 2.56 -13.34 15.57
CA SER A 743 1.21 -13.51 16.10
C SER A 743 1.16 -14.78 16.97
N PRO A 744 0.27 -14.84 17.96
CA PRO A 744 0.14 -16.02 18.84
C PRO A 744 -0.11 -17.33 18.09
N THR A 745 -0.69 -17.25 16.88
CA THR A 745 -0.95 -18.41 16.00
C THR A 745 0.25 -18.83 15.15
N GLY A 746 1.30 -18.00 15.07
CA GLY A 746 2.42 -18.18 14.15
C GLY A 746 2.09 -18.00 12.67
N GLN A 747 0.85 -17.65 12.31
CA GLN A 747 0.42 -17.45 10.92
C GLN A 747 0.78 -16.08 10.35
N ALA A 748 1.05 -15.14 11.21
CA ALA A 748 1.45 -13.78 10.84
C ALA A 748 2.60 -13.30 11.73
N TRP A 749 3.28 -12.26 11.27
CA TRP A 749 4.19 -11.48 12.09
C TRP A 749 4.03 -10.00 11.78
N ALA A 750 4.28 -9.18 12.76
CA ALA A 750 4.24 -7.73 12.64
C ALA A 750 5.60 -7.11 12.90
N ALA A 751 5.89 -6.04 12.18
CA ALA A 751 7.09 -5.25 12.31
C ALA A 751 6.76 -3.77 12.51
N ALA A 752 7.15 -3.19 13.63
CA ALA A 752 7.19 -1.75 13.81
C ALA A 752 8.41 -1.19 13.07
N THR A 753 8.16 -0.38 12.07
CA THR A 753 9.18 0.18 11.19
C THR A 753 9.07 1.69 11.10
N THR A 754 10.06 2.35 10.50
CA THR A 754 10.00 3.80 10.22
C THR A 754 8.90 4.18 9.23
N GLU A 755 8.38 3.23 8.43
CA GLU A 755 7.25 3.47 7.51
C GLU A 755 5.89 3.30 8.16
N GLY A 756 5.81 2.47 9.17
CA GLY A 756 4.58 2.11 9.85
C GLY A 756 4.66 0.71 10.45
N LEU A 757 3.54 0.18 10.86
CA LEU A 757 3.37 -1.19 11.33
C LEU A 757 3.01 -2.08 10.15
N LEU A 758 3.95 -2.90 9.72
CA LEU A 758 3.77 -3.85 8.61
C LEU A 758 3.32 -5.20 9.15
N ILE A 759 2.29 -5.77 8.56
CA ILE A 759 1.79 -7.11 8.86
C ILE A 759 2.04 -8.01 7.66
N TYR A 760 2.68 -9.13 7.91
CA TYR A 760 2.90 -10.21 6.96
C TYR A 760 2.15 -11.45 7.41
N SER A 761 1.36 -12.06 6.54
CA SER A 761 0.61 -13.28 6.83
C SER A 761 0.92 -14.39 5.83
N LEU A 762 0.74 -15.64 6.24
CA LEU A 762 0.96 -16.82 5.39
C LEU A 762 -0.04 -16.86 4.22
N ASP A 763 -1.27 -16.35 4.44
CA ASP A 763 -2.27 -16.30 3.39
C ASP A 763 -3.09 -15.00 3.46
N ILE A 764 -3.36 -14.41 2.28
CA ILE A 764 -4.11 -13.15 2.16
C ILE A 764 -5.59 -13.46 2.39
N GLY A 765 -6.13 -13.04 3.50
CA GLY A 765 -7.52 -13.25 3.91
C GLY A 765 -7.69 -14.23 5.05
N LEU A 766 -6.61 -14.87 5.50
CA LEU A 766 -6.58 -15.65 6.71
C LEU A 766 -6.24 -14.79 7.92
N MET A 767 -7.16 -13.96 8.32
CA MET A 767 -7.08 -13.36 9.63
C MET A 767 -7.66 -14.36 10.63
N PHE A 768 -6.84 -14.70 11.60
CA PHE A 768 -7.27 -15.47 12.75
C PHE A 768 -8.46 -14.78 13.41
N ASP A 769 -9.60 -15.49 13.52
CA ASP A 769 -10.77 -15.00 14.22
C ASP A 769 -10.83 -15.61 15.63
N PRO A 770 -10.30 -14.92 16.64
CA PRO A 770 -10.15 -15.45 17.97
C PRO A 770 -11.47 -15.57 18.76
N PHE A 771 -12.57 -15.00 18.27
CA PHE A 771 -13.87 -15.14 18.90
C PHE A 771 -14.41 -16.56 18.86
N GLN A 772 -13.91 -17.39 17.97
CA GLN A 772 -14.36 -18.76 17.75
C GLN A 772 -13.41 -19.81 18.30
N LEU A 773 -12.25 -19.39 18.86
CA LEU A 773 -11.29 -20.34 19.43
C LEU A 773 -11.59 -20.63 20.90
N GLU A 774 -11.85 -21.89 21.16
CA GLU A 774 -11.77 -22.46 22.49
C GLU A 774 -10.30 -22.74 22.86
N LEU A 775 -9.96 -22.59 24.14
CA LEU A 775 -8.65 -23.01 24.64
C LEU A 775 -8.46 -24.50 24.31
N GLY A 776 -7.46 -24.83 23.50
CA GLY A 776 -7.15 -26.22 23.13
C GLY A 776 -7.34 -26.59 21.66
N VAL A 777 -7.77 -25.65 20.80
CA VAL A 777 -7.79 -25.88 19.34
C VAL A 777 -6.39 -25.67 18.76
N THR A 778 -5.64 -26.76 18.60
CA THR A 778 -4.29 -26.79 18.04
C THR A 778 -4.24 -27.79 16.88
N PRO A 779 -3.27 -27.70 15.95
CA PRO A 779 -3.10 -28.69 14.88
C PRO A 779 -2.99 -30.13 15.41
N ASP A 780 -2.37 -30.33 16.59
CA ASP A 780 -2.23 -31.63 17.21
C ASP A 780 -3.54 -32.18 17.77
N THR A 781 -4.41 -31.31 18.32
CA THR A 781 -5.75 -31.71 18.76
C THR A 781 -6.63 -32.10 17.58
N VAL A 782 -6.51 -31.41 16.43
CA VAL A 782 -7.21 -31.80 15.20
C VAL A 782 -6.78 -33.17 14.71
N LYS A 783 -5.49 -33.46 14.73
CA LYS A 783 -4.97 -34.80 14.36
C LYS A 783 -5.45 -35.90 15.33
N LYS A 784 -5.52 -35.60 16.64
CA LYS A 784 -6.04 -36.52 17.65
C LYS A 784 -7.51 -36.85 17.42
N THR A 785 -8.36 -35.82 17.21
CA THR A 785 -9.80 -36.02 16.93
C THR A 785 -10.04 -36.73 15.60
N LEU A 786 -9.14 -36.55 14.64
CA LEU A 786 -9.19 -37.32 13.38
C LEU A 786 -8.89 -38.81 13.57
N VAL A 787 -7.95 -39.13 14.44
CA VAL A 787 -7.65 -40.53 14.82
C VAL A 787 -8.82 -41.15 15.61
N GLU A 788 -9.52 -40.37 16.42
CA GLU A 788 -10.74 -40.75 17.17
C GLU A 788 -11.98 -40.93 16.25
N ARG A 789 -11.86 -40.60 14.94
CA ARG A 789 -12.92 -40.66 13.92
C ARG A 789 -14.09 -39.70 14.15
N ASP A 790 -13.89 -38.63 14.92
CA ASP A 790 -14.88 -37.58 15.04
C ASP A 790 -14.63 -36.53 13.94
N TYR A 791 -15.02 -36.89 12.70
CA TYR A 791 -14.72 -36.06 11.50
C TYR A 791 -15.37 -34.70 11.50
N ALA A 792 -16.62 -34.61 12.02
CA ALA A 792 -17.33 -33.36 12.07
C ALA A 792 -16.63 -32.31 12.96
N LYS A 793 -16.19 -32.75 14.13
CA LYS A 793 -15.44 -31.91 15.08
C LYS A 793 -14.07 -31.57 14.54
N ALA A 794 -13.35 -32.54 13.97
CA ALA A 794 -12.05 -32.33 13.34
C ALA A 794 -12.15 -31.29 12.20
N LEU A 795 -13.16 -31.38 11.35
CA LEU A 795 -13.37 -30.44 10.25
C LEU A 795 -13.73 -29.03 10.76
N MET A 796 -14.61 -28.91 11.75
CA MET A 796 -14.90 -27.61 12.36
C MET A 796 -13.66 -26.98 13.01
N MET A 797 -12.84 -27.76 13.69
CA MET A 797 -11.60 -27.27 14.29
C MET A 797 -10.58 -26.84 13.23
N ALA A 798 -10.44 -27.59 12.13
CA ALA A 798 -9.58 -27.26 11.01
C ALA A 798 -10.03 -25.96 10.31
N LEU A 799 -11.33 -25.78 10.10
CA LEU A 799 -11.92 -24.58 9.53
C LEU A 799 -11.78 -23.35 10.49
N LYS A 800 -11.82 -23.58 11.81
CA LYS A 800 -11.52 -22.54 12.81
C LYS A 800 -10.04 -22.11 12.74
N LEU A 801 -9.12 -23.08 12.63
CA LEU A 801 -7.67 -22.79 12.46
C LEU A 801 -7.35 -22.19 11.10
N ASN A 802 -8.19 -22.46 10.09
CA ASN A 802 -8.05 -21.93 8.74
C ASN A 802 -6.66 -22.21 8.11
N GLU A 803 -6.06 -23.33 8.41
CA GLU A 803 -4.82 -23.80 7.83
C GLU A 803 -5.10 -24.68 6.61
N LYS A 804 -4.69 -24.23 5.43
CA LYS A 804 -5.04 -24.87 4.16
C LYS A 804 -4.64 -26.34 4.09
N LEU A 805 -3.40 -26.66 4.47
CA LEU A 805 -2.88 -28.04 4.44
C LEU A 805 -3.59 -28.94 5.45
N LEU A 806 -3.87 -28.43 6.64
CA LEU A 806 -4.58 -29.19 7.66
C LEU A 806 -6.04 -29.45 7.24
N THR A 807 -6.71 -28.47 6.69
CA THR A 807 -8.07 -28.59 6.17
C THR A 807 -8.12 -29.61 5.03
N GLN A 808 -7.14 -29.60 4.13
CA GLN A 808 -7.03 -30.58 3.06
C GLN A 808 -6.85 -31.99 3.62
N GLN A 809 -5.93 -32.18 4.57
CA GLN A 809 -5.70 -33.49 5.22
C GLN A 809 -6.96 -34.01 5.91
N VAL A 810 -7.70 -33.14 6.58
CA VAL A 810 -8.95 -33.56 7.24
C VAL A 810 -10.02 -33.91 6.23
N ILE A 811 -10.23 -33.13 5.17
CA ILE A 811 -11.22 -33.41 4.13
C ILE A 811 -10.89 -34.71 3.40
N GLU A 812 -9.64 -34.93 3.04
CA GLU A 812 -9.21 -36.17 2.35
C GLU A 812 -9.25 -37.41 3.24
N ALA A 813 -9.16 -37.23 4.56
CA ALA A 813 -9.28 -38.35 5.51
C ALA A 813 -10.73 -38.76 5.79
N ILE A 814 -11.73 -38.01 5.40
CA ILE A 814 -13.15 -38.31 5.63
C ILE A 814 -13.62 -39.37 4.65
N PRO A 815 -14.14 -40.52 5.13
CA PRO A 815 -14.66 -41.55 4.26
C PRO A 815 -15.89 -41.09 3.46
N TYR A 816 -16.05 -41.60 2.25
CA TYR A 816 -17.14 -41.29 1.34
C TYR A 816 -18.55 -41.37 1.99
N LYS A 817 -18.76 -42.39 2.83
CA LYS A 817 -20.04 -42.64 3.48
C LYS A 817 -20.41 -41.65 4.57
N GLU A 818 -19.44 -40.88 5.08
CA GLU A 818 -19.63 -39.97 6.19
C GLU A 818 -19.64 -38.50 5.76
N ILE A 819 -19.45 -38.20 4.47
CA ILE A 819 -19.45 -36.86 3.94
C ILE A 819 -20.83 -36.17 4.17
N GLU A 820 -21.92 -36.88 3.94
CA GLU A 820 -23.28 -36.37 4.12
C GLU A 820 -23.58 -36.06 5.60
N LEU A 821 -23.13 -36.88 6.52
CA LEU A 821 -23.30 -36.69 7.95
C LEU A 821 -22.48 -35.49 8.44
N THR A 822 -21.22 -35.41 8.00
CA THR A 822 -20.32 -34.32 8.37
C THR A 822 -20.81 -32.97 7.84
N THR A 823 -21.28 -32.90 6.60
CA THR A 823 -21.81 -31.64 6.02
C THR A 823 -23.07 -31.17 6.72
N THR A 824 -23.97 -32.11 7.11
CA THR A 824 -25.21 -31.75 7.83
C THR A 824 -24.94 -31.18 9.23
N SER A 825 -23.85 -31.58 9.86
CA SER A 825 -23.45 -31.13 11.21
C SER A 825 -22.70 -29.80 11.22
N ILE A 826 -22.31 -29.27 10.05
CA ILE A 826 -21.55 -28.02 9.96
C ILE A 826 -22.48 -26.80 10.11
N PRO A 827 -22.19 -25.86 11.03
CA PRO A 827 -22.92 -24.60 11.12
C PRO A 827 -22.78 -23.74 9.85
N ASP A 828 -23.85 -23.00 9.51
CA ASP A 828 -23.94 -22.16 8.29
C ASP A 828 -22.77 -21.16 8.13
N ILE A 829 -22.19 -20.68 9.25
CA ILE A 829 -21.05 -19.77 9.28
C ILE A 829 -19.80 -20.35 8.58
N TYR A 830 -19.61 -21.69 8.64
CA TYR A 830 -18.44 -22.37 8.05
C TYR A 830 -18.66 -22.83 6.62
N VAL A 831 -19.91 -22.86 6.14
CA VAL A 831 -20.26 -23.33 4.79
C VAL A 831 -19.58 -22.50 3.72
N GLU A 832 -19.56 -21.17 3.88
CA GLU A 832 -18.87 -20.26 2.95
C GLU A 832 -17.35 -20.52 2.90
N LYS A 833 -16.73 -20.70 4.07
CA LYS A 833 -15.28 -21.00 4.16
C LYS A 833 -14.94 -22.33 3.52
N LEU A 834 -15.79 -23.33 3.73
CA LEU A 834 -15.64 -24.65 3.15
C LEU A 834 -15.81 -24.61 1.63
N LEU A 835 -16.84 -23.92 1.10
CA LEU A 835 -17.05 -23.75 -0.34
C LEU A 835 -15.87 -23.02 -0.99
N LYS A 836 -15.39 -21.95 -0.37
CA LYS A 836 -14.21 -21.20 -0.86
C LYS A 836 -12.96 -22.06 -0.89
N PHE A 837 -12.76 -22.88 0.13
CA PHE A 837 -11.65 -23.84 0.19
C PHE A 837 -11.77 -24.87 -0.95
N ILE A 838 -12.92 -25.51 -1.10
CA ILE A 838 -13.17 -26.53 -2.13
C ILE A 838 -13.01 -25.92 -3.53
N ALA A 839 -13.55 -24.71 -3.76
CA ALA A 839 -13.39 -24.03 -5.03
C ALA A 839 -11.91 -23.76 -5.37
N SER A 840 -11.08 -23.38 -4.38
CA SER A 840 -9.64 -23.17 -4.58
C SER A 840 -8.89 -24.49 -4.83
N GLU A 841 -9.24 -25.57 -4.12
CA GLU A 841 -8.61 -26.88 -4.32
C GLU A 841 -9.01 -27.52 -5.65
N LEU A 842 -10.24 -27.33 -6.11
CA LEU A 842 -10.70 -27.84 -7.41
C LEU A 842 -9.80 -27.36 -8.57
N GLU A 843 -9.18 -26.19 -8.46
CA GLU A 843 -8.27 -25.67 -9.48
C GLU A 843 -6.98 -26.51 -9.61
N SER A 844 -6.46 -27.02 -8.50
CA SER A 844 -5.14 -27.71 -8.41
C SER A 844 -5.23 -29.23 -8.30
N THR A 845 -6.36 -29.74 -7.84
CA THR A 845 -6.50 -31.17 -7.51
C THR A 845 -6.55 -32.10 -8.73
N LYS A 846 -6.08 -33.37 -8.51
CA LYS A 846 -6.29 -34.49 -9.42
C LYS A 846 -7.54 -35.31 -9.06
N HIS A 847 -8.06 -35.19 -7.84
CA HIS A 847 -9.21 -35.95 -7.33
C HIS A 847 -10.53 -35.21 -7.57
N ILE A 848 -10.86 -34.92 -8.84
CA ILE A 848 -11.99 -34.11 -9.25
C ILE A 848 -13.32 -34.67 -8.73
N HIS A 849 -13.55 -35.99 -8.87
CA HIS A 849 -14.79 -36.66 -8.48
C HIS A 849 -15.09 -36.50 -6.97
N PHE A 850 -14.06 -36.59 -6.13
CA PHE A 850 -14.22 -36.48 -4.69
C PHE A 850 -14.66 -35.07 -4.29
N TYR A 851 -14.04 -34.02 -4.86
CA TYR A 851 -14.42 -32.66 -4.56
C TYR A 851 -15.78 -32.23 -5.18
N LEU A 852 -16.14 -32.80 -6.35
CA LEU A 852 -17.46 -32.58 -6.93
C LEU A 852 -18.58 -33.17 -6.06
N LEU A 853 -18.34 -34.30 -5.45
CA LEU A 853 -19.27 -34.90 -4.52
C LEU A 853 -19.50 -34.02 -3.28
N TRP A 854 -18.43 -33.47 -2.73
CA TRP A 854 -18.54 -32.50 -1.63
C TRP A 854 -19.39 -31.31 -2.03
N ILE A 855 -19.17 -30.76 -3.23
CA ILE A 855 -19.95 -29.62 -3.76
C ILE A 855 -21.44 -30.00 -3.90
N GLU A 856 -21.74 -31.15 -4.47
CA GLU A 856 -23.10 -31.65 -4.63
C GLU A 856 -23.83 -31.76 -3.30
N ILE A 857 -23.21 -32.37 -2.31
CA ILE A 857 -23.81 -32.58 -0.99
C ILE A 857 -23.97 -31.22 -0.26
N ILE A 858 -22.99 -30.32 -0.31
CA ILE A 858 -23.07 -29.00 0.32
C ILE A 858 -24.19 -28.18 -0.32
N LEU A 859 -24.28 -28.15 -1.64
CA LEU A 859 -25.32 -27.39 -2.34
C LEU A 859 -26.73 -27.98 -2.13
N THR A 860 -26.86 -29.28 -2.04
CA THR A 860 -28.15 -29.93 -1.76
C THR A 860 -28.63 -29.68 -0.33
N LYS A 861 -27.75 -29.72 0.67
CA LYS A 861 -28.11 -29.54 2.09
C LYS A 861 -28.23 -28.08 2.53
N HIS A 862 -27.32 -27.25 2.10
CA HIS A 862 -27.25 -25.84 2.52
C HIS A 862 -27.67 -24.83 1.44
N GLY A 863 -28.02 -25.29 0.22
CA GLY A 863 -28.34 -24.40 -0.91
C GLY A 863 -29.46 -23.42 -0.64
N SER A 864 -30.48 -23.82 0.09
CA SER A 864 -31.61 -22.95 0.45
C SER A 864 -31.23 -21.83 1.45
N ARG A 865 -30.13 -22.00 2.19
CA ARG A 865 -29.64 -21.05 3.20
C ARG A 865 -28.53 -20.13 2.68
N ILE A 866 -28.01 -20.45 1.50
CA ILE A 866 -26.96 -19.66 0.85
C ILE A 866 -27.55 -18.33 0.39
N ASN A 867 -27.02 -17.23 0.97
CA ASN A 867 -27.39 -15.90 0.51
C ASN A 867 -26.64 -15.58 -0.79
N THR A 868 -27.33 -15.69 -1.91
CA THR A 868 -26.77 -15.51 -3.26
C THR A 868 -26.10 -14.16 -3.46
N ALA A 869 -26.57 -13.10 -2.82
CA ALA A 869 -26.01 -11.76 -2.98
C ALA A 869 -24.62 -11.62 -2.32
N LEU A 870 -24.41 -12.19 -1.12
CA LEU A 870 -23.14 -12.12 -0.39
C LEU A 870 -22.12 -13.14 -0.89
N GLN A 871 -22.60 -14.34 -1.28
CA GLN A 871 -21.74 -15.47 -1.64
C GLN A 871 -21.52 -15.62 -3.14
N MET A 872 -22.09 -14.73 -3.96
CA MET A 872 -21.95 -14.74 -5.43
C MET A 872 -20.47 -14.88 -5.90
N PRO A 873 -19.47 -14.19 -5.31
CA PRO A 873 -18.09 -14.34 -5.75
C PRO A 873 -17.54 -15.76 -5.59
N VAL A 874 -17.93 -16.47 -4.53
CA VAL A 874 -17.51 -17.86 -4.27
C VAL A 874 -18.18 -18.81 -5.25
N LEU A 875 -19.46 -18.61 -5.53
CA LEU A 875 -20.22 -19.41 -6.50
C LEU A 875 -19.68 -19.22 -7.93
N LEU A 876 -19.34 -17.99 -8.32
CA LEU A 876 -18.72 -17.69 -9.61
C LEU A 876 -17.33 -18.30 -9.73
N LEU A 877 -16.52 -18.27 -8.66
CA LEU A 877 -15.22 -18.94 -8.61
C LEU A 877 -15.38 -20.45 -8.80
N LEU A 878 -16.34 -21.05 -8.12
CA LEU A 878 -16.65 -22.46 -8.24
C LEU A 878 -17.05 -22.81 -9.68
N GLN A 879 -18.01 -22.06 -10.27
CA GLN A 879 -18.46 -22.26 -11.64
C GLN A 879 -17.31 -22.17 -12.63
N LYS A 880 -16.46 -21.14 -12.50
CA LYS A 880 -15.29 -20.94 -13.36
C LYS A 880 -14.33 -22.13 -13.30
N ASN A 881 -14.02 -22.61 -12.09
CA ASN A 881 -13.08 -23.72 -11.92
C ASN A 881 -13.67 -25.05 -12.40
N MET A 882 -14.96 -25.27 -12.22
CA MET A 882 -15.68 -26.42 -12.80
C MET A 882 -15.64 -26.38 -14.33
N GLN A 883 -15.94 -25.24 -14.94
CA GLN A 883 -15.93 -25.07 -16.39
C GLN A 883 -14.51 -25.31 -16.95
N LYS A 884 -13.48 -24.75 -16.32
CA LYS A 884 -12.08 -24.98 -16.69
C LYS A 884 -11.71 -26.47 -16.68
N LYS A 885 -12.10 -27.18 -15.61
CA LYS A 885 -11.83 -28.64 -15.51
C LYS A 885 -12.59 -29.44 -16.56
N TYR A 886 -13.82 -29.06 -16.85
CA TYR A 886 -14.62 -29.67 -17.92
C TYR A 886 -13.93 -29.50 -19.28
N ASP A 887 -13.50 -28.27 -19.62
CA ASP A 887 -12.82 -27.99 -20.88
C ASP A 887 -11.49 -28.73 -21.01
N ASP A 888 -10.72 -28.82 -19.90
CA ASP A 888 -9.46 -29.57 -19.88
C ASP A 888 -9.70 -31.09 -20.09
N LEU A 889 -10.71 -31.66 -19.44
CA LEU A 889 -11.07 -33.06 -19.61
C LEU A 889 -11.60 -33.35 -21.02
N SER A 890 -12.45 -32.47 -21.56
CA SER A 890 -12.97 -32.57 -22.94
C SER A 890 -11.81 -32.61 -23.95
N ARG A 891 -10.85 -31.73 -23.83
CA ARG A 891 -9.65 -31.71 -24.71
C ARG A 891 -8.83 -33.01 -24.63
N ILE A 892 -8.67 -33.55 -23.41
CA ILE A 892 -7.97 -34.82 -23.23
C ILE A 892 -8.75 -35.96 -23.86
N CYS A 893 -10.08 -35.99 -23.73
CA CYS A 893 -10.95 -36.99 -24.35
C CYS A 893 -10.86 -36.90 -25.87
N ASP A 894 -11.00 -35.73 -26.44
CA ASP A 894 -10.91 -35.49 -27.90
C ASP A 894 -9.54 -35.92 -28.45
N PHE A 895 -8.46 -35.58 -27.74
CA PHE A 895 -7.11 -36.02 -28.12
C PHE A 895 -6.93 -37.54 -28.04
N ASN A 896 -7.45 -38.19 -27.01
CA ASN A 896 -7.38 -39.64 -26.88
C ASN A 896 -8.23 -40.34 -27.95
N GLU A 897 -9.41 -39.84 -28.26
CA GLU A 897 -10.27 -40.34 -29.33
C GLU A 897 -9.56 -40.26 -30.69
N TYR A 898 -8.95 -39.12 -30.99
CA TYR A 898 -8.16 -38.93 -32.18
C TYR A 898 -6.98 -39.90 -32.24
N THR A 899 -6.21 -40.04 -31.17
CA THR A 899 -5.03 -40.94 -31.13
C THR A 899 -5.41 -42.42 -31.30
N ILE A 900 -6.51 -42.86 -30.65
CA ILE A 900 -7.04 -44.21 -30.78
C ILE A 900 -7.51 -44.44 -32.22
N SER A 901 -8.26 -43.55 -32.80
CA SER A 901 -8.73 -43.61 -34.20
C SER A 901 -7.54 -43.64 -35.18
N TYR A 902 -6.48 -42.87 -34.94
CA TYR A 902 -5.27 -42.87 -35.73
C TYR A 902 -4.52 -44.18 -35.63
N ILE A 903 -4.38 -44.77 -34.44
CA ILE A 903 -3.71 -46.05 -34.21
C ILE A 903 -4.50 -47.19 -34.90
N LEU A 904 -5.84 -47.21 -34.79
CA LEU A 904 -6.71 -48.15 -35.44
C LEU A 904 -6.53 -48.08 -36.97
N ARG A 905 -6.55 -46.89 -37.54
CA ARG A 905 -6.38 -46.64 -38.99
C ARG A 905 -5.00 -47.10 -39.50
N ILE A 906 -3.94 -46.85 -38.72
CA ILE A 906 -2.59 -47.37 -39.04
C ILE A 906 -2.58 -48.90 -38.92
N GLY A 907 -3.24 -49.48 -37.98
CA GLY A 907 -3.40 -50.94 -37.82
C GLY A 907 -4.09 -51.53 -39.05
N GLU A 908 -5.18 -50.95 -39.51
CA GLU A 908 -5.90 -51.34 -40.75
C GLU A 908 -5.02 -51.24 -42.00
N LEU A 909 -4.27 -50.15 -42.14
CA LEU A 909 -3.36 -49.92 -43.27
C LEU A 909 -2.18 -50.90 -43.24
N LYS A 910 -1.65 -51.28 -42.07
CA LYS A 910 -0.60 -52.26 -41.94
C LYS A 910 -1.12 -53.67 -42.23
N SER A 911 -2.33 -54.02 -41.77
CA SER A 911 -2.99 -55.31 -42.06
C SER A 911 -3.31 -55.41 -43.58
N ALA A 912 -3.84 -54.37 -44.21
CA ALA A 912 -4.07 -54.30 -45.67
C ALA A 912 -2.76 -54.45 -46.45
N LYS A 913 -1.66 -53.78 -46.05
CA LYS A 913 -0.34 -53.99 -46.66
C LYS A 913 0.22 -55.43 -46.50
N ASN A 914 -0.02 -56.01 -45.32
CA ASN A 914 0.38 -57.39 -45.12
C ASN A 914 -0.46 -58.38 -45.93
N ILE A 915 -1.77 -58.17 -46.05
CA ILE A 915 -2.65 -58.95 -46.94
C ILE A 915 -2.20 -58.81 -48.39
N SER A 916 -1.85 -57.57 -48.86
CA SER A 916 -1.34 -57.36 -50.20
C SER A 916 0.04 -58.01 -50.41
N LYS A 917 0.89 -58.09 -49.39
CA LYS A 917 2.14 -58.86 -49.41
C LYS A 917 1.93 -60.37 -49.46
N TYR A 918 0.96 -60.86 -48.73
CA TYR A 918 0.62 -62.29 -48.72
C TYR A 918 -0.05 -62.70 -50.05
N SER A 919 -0.88 -61.85 -50.68
CA SER A 919 -1.44 -62.12 -51.99
C SER A 919 -0.42 -61.99 -53.14
N ALA A 920 0.69 -61.28 -52.96
CA ALA A 920 1.79 -61.24 -53.89
C ALA A 920 2.79 -62.41 -53.71
N ILE A 921 2.82 -63.03 -52.55
CA ILE A 921 3.72 -64.20 -52.24
C ILE A 921 3.07 -65.53 -52.61
N THR A 922 1.73 -65.61 -52.82
CA THR A 922 1.03 -66.83 -53.27
C THR A 922 1.05 -67.07 -54.82
N MET A 923 1.80 -66.24 -55.60
CA MET A 923 1.97 -66.51 -57.03
C MET A 923 3.38 -66.93 -57.44
N ASP A 924 4.27 -67.25 -56.50
CA ASP A 924 5.56 -67.87 -56.84
C ASP A 924 5.93 -68.92 -55.84
N ASP A 925 5.95 -70.16 -56.26
CA ASP A 925 6.51 -71.40 -55.85
C ASP A 925 7.10 -71.60 -54.42
N GLY A 926 6.56 -72.61 -53.79
CA GLY A 926 7.18 -73.73 -53.18
C GLY A 926 8.50 -73.62 -52.39
N PHE A 927 8.49 -74.30 -51.32
CA PHE A 927 9.56 -74.84 -50.48
C PHE A 927 9.85 -74.20 -49.12
N LEU A 928 9.46 -74.98 -48.09
CA LEU A 928 10.17 -75.27 -46.84
C LEU A 928 10.55 -74.10 -45.85
N SER A 929 10.18 -74.10 -44.63
CA SER A 929 10.44 -74.86 -43.44
C SER A 929 10.33 -73.94 -42.22
N ASP A 930 9.80 -74.48 -41.15
CA ASP A 930 9.93 -74.23 -39.73
C ASP A 930 10.75 -73.04 -39.24
N ALA A 931 10.14 -72.23 -38.38
CA ALA A 931 10.70 -71.90 -37.05
C ALA A 931 9.77 -71.00 -36.21
N SER A 932 9.39 -71.50 -35.13
CA SER A 932 9.25 -70.93 -33.76
C SER A 932 8.45 -69.66 -33.55
N VAL A 933 7.35 -69.89 -32.92
CA VAL A 933 6.55 -68.89 -32.14
C VAL A 933 7.31 -68.59 -30.86
N GLU A 934 7.75 -67.37 -30.69
CA GLU A 934 8.05 -66.78 -29.35
C GLU A 934 6.86 -65.96 -28.88
N LYS A 935 6.28 -66.44 -27.81
CA LYS A 935 5.35 -65.66 -26.95
C LYS A 935 6.15 -64.53 -26.29
N MET A 936 5.68 -63.32 -26.41
CA MET A 936 6.02 -62.28 -25.44
C MET A 936 4.87 -62.12 -24.46
N ASP A 937 5.18 -62.47 -23.23
CA ASP A 937 4.35 -62.24 -22.04
C ASP A 937 4.32 -60.70 -21.76
N THR A 938 3.13 -60.26 -21.41
CA THR A 938 2.84 -59.01 -20.78
C THR A 938 3.15 -59.08 -19.30
N ASP A 939 3.96 -58.14 -18.82
CA ASP A 939 3.89 -57.59 -17.45
C ASP A 939 3.58 -56.10 -17.51
#